data_383ce550dc5597c0bdc38f507c4008bf
#
_entry.id   383ce550dc5597c0bdc38f507c4008bf
#
_cell.length_a   1.000
_cell.length_b   1.000
_cell.length_c   1.000
_cell.angle_alpha   90.00
_cell.angle_beta   90.00
_cell.angle_gamma   90.00
#
_symmetry.space_group_name_H-M   'P 1'
#
loop_
_entity.id
_entity.type
_entity.pdbx_description
1 polymer ?
#
loop_
_entity_poly.entity_id
_entity_poly.type
_entity_poly.pdbx_seq_one_letter_code
_entity_poly.pdbx_strand_id
1 'polypeptide(L)'
;MSSIRIVLVLTLLMFVSRGNAQTAAKSRVQSPMPVIPVGYDAYRMWDKWPQQRLGMRAYMRSTYDRRGANEGADASHFLFAGKEDENVSLDVKGKGVLYFFRANHWHGSPWHFMINGRDNIVRENGTEDPVNAKEKLTNTTFIPEKGFPQPLNWTWATTRGADLIWTPMPFSQSMRIAYSRTHYGTGYYIYHLFGSERNLSRPIRPWDINQVPDQDVLDLIGRAGTDIAPQNIKKISGKVKLNKSTLTLAAIRATNSSVRAFKLTLPLTKALDLERLGLRVTWDGAKYPSVDAPLCLFFGAGTLYNRDQQEFLVKGFPINIRFDYAKQQVELACYYPMPFFKEGRFELTGIKPDQTEIGFEIRYEPLRMLPTQSSYFHATYKDFPTPEAGKDMVFLDTRGMEGHAAWSGSFVGTSFIFSHDAYLGTLEGDPRFFFDDSQTPQAYGTGTEEWGGGGDYWGGRNMTLPFAGHPCGAPKKSEVRHEKDLIQSAYRFLLADMMPFGQRAQILFEHGGENLSTEHYESVTYWYGLPAASLILTDSLNIGNLASEKSHQYHSPGASEVQKILSRYEWGIDSFPKKHSGAAGTASWKPGAEVYPAHEETGRYTTGVSEFTVKLDPSNQGALLRRTSDYSFPNQTAEVFISDASGSKSRDNAKWERVGIWYLAGSNTCVYSNPGGELDPRKLVVQTSNRRFRDDEFLIPAELTKGRSAVHVRVRFIPDTQELYPGYPFPRQSAWSELRYQVYSYIVPRFKGL
;
A
#
# COMPACT_ATOMS: atom_id res chain seq x y z
N MET A 1 -28.98 -93.31 24.41
CA MET A 1 -29.28 -93.15 22.99
C MET A 1 -30.58 -92.33 22.86
N SER A 2 -30.61 -91.21 22.59
CA SER A 2 -31.76 -90.39 22.26
C SER A 2 -31.64 -88.97 22.83
N SER A 3 -31.38 -88.05 21.93
CA SER A 3 -31.13 -86.64 22.22
C SER A 3 -32.45 -85.92 22.31
N ILE A 4 -32.69 -85.20 23.38
CA ILE A 4 -33.85 -84.28 23.56
C ILE A 4 -33.31 -82.84 23.26
N ARG A 5 -33.90 -82.21 22.26
CA ARG A 5 -33.74 -80.78 21.94
C ARG A 5 -34.77 -79.98 22.71
N ILE A 6 -34.30 -79.07 23.57
CA ILE A 6 -35.17 -78.08 24.23
C ILE A 6 -35.16 -76.79 23.32
N VAL A 7 -36.36 -76.38 22.95
CA VAL A 7 -36.63 -75.10 22.24
C VAL A 7 -36.95 -74.05 23.30
N LEU A 8 -36.15 -73.02 23.40
CA LEU A 8 -36.39 -71.84 24.23
C LEU A 8 -37.07 -70.74 23.40
N VAL A 9 -38.27 -70.38 23.73
CA VAL A 9 -38.96 -69.22 23.11
C VAL A 9 -38.59 -67.98 23.91
N LEU A 10 -37.89 -67.01 23.32
CA LEU A 10 -37.62 -65.69 23.90
C LEU A 10 -38.65 -64.68 23.36
N THR A 11 -39.51 -64.19 24.25
CA THR A 11 -40.42 -63.06 23.98
C THR A 11 -39.68 -61.76 24.07
N LEU A 12 -39.58 -61.03 22.96
CA LEU A 12 -38.91 -59.74 22.88
C LEU A 12 -39.88 -58.59 23.17
N LEU A 13 -39.76 -57.95 24.34
CA LEU A 13 -40.45 -56.72 24.72
C LEU A 13 -39.72 -55.52 24.03
N MET A 14 -40.41 -54.86 23.07
CA MET A 14 -39.94 -53.62 22.48
C MET A 14 -40.16 -52.46 23.45
N PHE A 15 -39.09 -51.94 24.04
CA PHE A 15 -39.07 -50.61 24.63
C PHE A 15 -38.74 -49.59 23.54
N VAL A 16 -39.70 -48.74 23.18
CA VAL A 16 -39.46 -47.58 22.33
C VAL A 16 -38.85 -46.50 23.20
N SER A 17 -37.50 -46.37 23.19
CA SER A 17 -36.84 -45.20 23.72
C SER A 17 -36.79 -44.10 22.63
N ARG A 18 -37.51 -42.99 22.86
CA ARG A 18 -37.32 -41.75 22.08
C ARG A 18 -35.90 -41.23 22.35
N GLY A 19 -34.98 -41.55 21.48
CA GLY A 19 -33.68 -40.95 21.45
C GLY A 19 -33.74 -39.51 20.91
N ASN A 20 -33.48 -38.55 21.76
CA ASN A 20 -33.17 -37.18 21.35
C ASN A 20 -31.92 -37.23 20.45
N ALA A 21 -32.11 -37.05 19.15
CA ALA A 21 -31.00 -36.80 18.23
C ALA A 21 -30.48 -35.38 18.48
N GLN A 22 -29.57 -35.26 19.45
CA GLN A 22 -28.67 -34.12 19.48
C GLN A 22 -27.79 -34.21 18.22
N THR A 23 -28.12 -33.39 17.22
CA THR A 23 -27.22 -33.11 16.11
C THR A 23 -25.95 -32.49 16.69
N ALA A 24 -24.91 -33.32 16.89
CA ALA A 24 -23.60 -32.86 17.18
C ALA A 24 -23.15 -31.96 16.01
N ALA A 25 -23.19 -30.65 16.25
CA ALA A 25 -22.54 -29.69 15.36
C ALA A 25 -21.09 -30.10 15.22
N LYS A 26 -20.72 -30.66 14.07
CA LYS A 26 -19.31 -30.89 13.73
C LYS A 26 -18.59 -29.58 13.95
N SER A 27 -17.75 -29.48 14.98
CA SER A 27 -16.84 -28.37 15.17
C SER A 27 -16.00 -28.29 13.89
N ARG A 28 -16.28 -27.28 13.05
CA ARG A 28 -15.44 -26.98 11.91
C ARG A 28 -14.06 -26.65 12.49
N VAL A 29 -13.09 -27.51 12.29
CA VAL A 29 -11.69 -27.19 12.54
C VAL A 29 -11.41 -25.95 11.72
N GLN A 30 -11.27 -24.81 12.38
CA GLN A 30 -10.89 -23.56 11.70
C GLN A 30 -9.48 -23.76 11.15
N SER A 31 -9.31 -23.52 9.85
CA SER A 31 -7.97 -23.48 9.25
C SER A 31 -7.10 -22.47 10.02
N PRO A 32 -5.85 -22.80 10.32
CA PRO A 32 -4.95 -21.87 10.99
C PRO A 32 -4.81 -20.59 10.16
N MET A 33 -4.68 -19.45 10.84
CA MET A 33 -4.42 -18.18 10.16
C MET A 33 -3.11 -18.28 9.36
N PRO A 34 -3.07 -17.69 8.14
CA PRO A 34 -1.83 -17.61 7.37
C PRO A 34 -0.75 -16.86 8.15
N VAL A 35 0.49 -17.34 8.05
CA VAL A 35 1.65 -16.66 8.65
C VAL A 35 2.00 -15.42 7.85
N ILE A 36 2.00 -14.25 8.47
CA ILE A 36 2.41 -12.99 7.87
C ILE A 36 3.93 -12.83 8.00
N PRO A 37 4.69 -12.80 6.89
CA PRO A 37 6.11 -12.52 6.93
C PRO A 37 6.39 -11.09 7.40
N VAL A 38 7.32 -10.90 8.35
CA VAL A 38 7.69 -9.59 8.89
C VAL A 38 9.20 -9.36 8.89
N GLY A 39 9.61 -8.09 8.86
CA GLY A 39 11.01 -7.71 8.77
C GLY A 39 11.67 -8.30 7.52
N TYR A 40 12.84 -8.87 7.66
CA TYR A 40 13.56 -9.50 6.54
C TYR A 40 12.86 -10.73 5.97
N ASP A 41 11.97 -11.39 6.73
CA ASP A 41 11.16 -12.50 6.20
C ASP A 41 10.19 -12.05 5.11
N ALA A 42 9.78 -10.78 5.10
CA ALA A 42 8.94 -10.22 4.05
C ALA A 42 9.62 -10.25 2.67
N TYR A 43 10.95 -10.19 2.62
CA TYR A 43 11.74 -10.42 1.41
C TYR A 43 12.02 -11.90 1.18
N ARG A 44 12.51 -12.60 2.22
CA ARG A 44 12.92 -14.01 2.14
C ARG A 44 11.79 -14.92 1.68
N MET A 45 10.57 -14.68 2.17
CA MET A 45 9.38 -15.48 1.88
C MET A 45 8.55 -14.87 0.73
N TRP A 46 9.22 -14.42 -0.33
CA TRP A 46 8.55 -13.79 -1.49
C TRP A 46 7.58 -14.72 -2.23
N ASP A 47 7.71 -16.03 -2.10
CA ASP A 47 6.73 -17.02 -2.57
C ASP A 47 5.35 -16.88 -1.92
N LYS A 48 5.26 -16.17 -0.77
CA LYS A 48 4.03 -15.94 -0.01
C LYS A 48 3.37 -14.58 -0.30
N TRP A 49 3.79 -13.83 -1.30
CA TRP A 49 3.10 -12.58 -1.68
C TRP A 49 1.62 -12.77 -2.01
N PRO A 50 1.18 -13.88 -2.67
CA PRO A 50 -0.24 -14.11 -2.92
C PRO A 50 -1.09 -14.37 -1.67
N GLN A 51 -0.47 -14.54 -0.50
CA GLN A 51 -1.16 -14.95 0.72
C GLN A 51 -2.00 -13.81 1.30
N GLN A 52 -3.22 -14.15 1.75
CA GLN A 52 -4.10 -13.24 2.50
C GLN A 52 -3.44 -12.80 3.81
N ARG A 53 -3.60 -11.50 4.17
CA ARG A 53 -2.94 -10.88 5.33
C ARG A 53 -3.99 -10.31 6.28
N LEU A 54 -4.54 -11.16 7.16
CA LEU A 54 -5.58 -10.78 8.10
C LEU A 54 -5.01 -10.15 9.37
N GLY A 55 -5.64 -9.10 9.88
CA GLY A 55 -5.25 -8.47 11.15
C GLY A 55 -4.06 -7.52 11.06
N MET A 56 -3.74 -7.04 9.85
CA MET A 56 -2.72 -6.00 9.63
C MET A 56 -3.24 -4.88 8.72
N ARG A 57 -2.61 -3.72 8.80
CA ARG A 57 -2.85 -2.57 7.91
C ARG A 57 -1.52 -2.02 7.40
N ALA A 58 -1.52 -1.53 6.17
CA ALA A 58 -0.42 -0.79 5.58
C ALA A 58 -0.81 0.68 5.39
N TYR A 59 0.14 1.56 5.61
CA TYR A 59 -0.02 2.99 5.44
C TYR A 59 1.19 3.58 4.73
N MET A 60 0.96 4.63 3.96
CA MET A 60 2.00 5.53 3.49
C MET A 60 1.69 6.94 3.98
N ARG A 61 2.69 7.61 4.50
CA ARG A 61 2.63 9.03 4.90
C ARG A 61 3.76 9.79 4.22
N SER A 62 3.54 11.08 4.04
CA SER A 62 4.49 11.97 3.38
C SER A 62 4.37 13.39 3.93
N THR A 63 5.16 14.29 3.39
CA THR A 63 5.16 15.73 3.72
C THR A 63 4.20 16.53 2.83
N TYR A 64 3.09 15.94 2.38
CA TYR A 64 2.11 16.53 1.47
C TYR A 64 1.46 17.82 2.00
N ASP A 65 1.06 18.72 1.09
CA ASP A 65 0.31 19.93 1.41
C ASP A 65 -1.13 19.59 1.84
N ARG A 66 -1.43 19.81 3.12
CA ARG A 66 -2.76 19.51 3.69
C ARG A 66 -3.89 20.36 3.13
N ARG A 67 -3.57 21.44 2.42
CA ARG A 67 -4.54 22.24 1.67
C ARG A 67 -4.82 21.67 0.29
N GLY A 68 -3.97 20.75 -0.17
CA GLY A 68 -4.03 20.12 -1.49
C GLY A 68 -3.72 21.11 -2.64
N ALA A 69 -2.89 22.14 -2.38
CA ALA A 69 -2.51 23.13 -3.37
C ALA A 69 -1.13 22.86 -4.00
N ASN A 70 -0.47 21.78 -3.63
CA ASN A 70 0.87 21.36 -4.04
C ASN A 70 1.90 22.51 -3.93
N GLU A 71 1.81 23.29 -2.87
CA GLU A 71 2.73 24.41 -2.62
C GLU A 71 4.12 23.89 -2.30
N GLY A 72 5.13 24.37 -3.03
CA GLY A 72 6.51 23.91 -2.88
C GLY A 72 6.70 22.45 -3.31
N ALA A 73 5.96 21.98 -4.32
CA ALA A 73 5.95 20.59 -4.77
C ALA A 73 5.65 19.61 -3.61
N ASP A 74 4.69 19.98 -2.75
CA ASP A 74 4.29 19.28 -1.53
C ASP A 74 5.42 19.00 -0.53
N ALA A 75 6.55 19.60 -0.70
CA ALA A 75 7.63 19.47 0.27
C ALA A 75 7.30 20.17 1.60
N SER A 76 7.93 19.74 2.68
CA SER A 76 8.04 20.50 3.93
C SER A 76 6.76 20.73 4.72
N HIS A 77 5.69 19.99 4.48
CA HIS A 77 4.49 20.08 5.28
C HIS A 77 4.57 19.08 6.45
N PHE A 78 5.34 19.44 7.47
CA PHE A 78 5.55 18.61 8.65
C PHE A 78 4.31 18.58 9.55
N LEU A 79 4.10 17.48 10.25
CA LEU A 79 3.01 17.33 11.22
C LEU A 79 3.06 18.41 12.30
N PHE A 80 4.24 18.64 12.84
CA PHE A 80 4.54 19.66 13.82
C PHE A 80 6.07 19.82 13.98
N ALA A 81 6.52 20.92 14.60
CA ALA A 81 7.89 21.10 15.04
C ALA A 81 7.97 20.75 16.53
N GLY A 82 8.92 19.91 16.90
CA GLY A 82 9.22 19.60 18.30
C GLY A 82 10.12 20.68 18.93
N LYS A 83 11.22 20.23 19.55
CA LYS A 83 12.27 21.15 20.02
C LYS A 83 12.98 21.76 18.82
N GLU A 84 13.79 22.81 19.08
CA GLU A 84 14.40 23.71 18.09
C GLU A 84 14.72 23.01 16.78
N ASP A 85 15.05 22.08 16.35
CA ASP A 85 15.36 21.53 15.01
C ASP A 85 14.62 20.21 14.67
N GLU A 86 13.57 19.86 15.40
CA GLU A 86 12.79 18.65 15.12
C GLU A 86 11.55 18.97 14.28
N ASN A 87 11.61 18.73 12.98
CA ASN A 87 10.45 18.77 12.08
C ASN A 87 9.88 17.36 11.93
N VAL A 88 8.79 17.08 12.64
CA VAL A 88 8.20 15.73 12.70
C VAL A 88 7.37 15.46 11.46
N SER A 89 7.74 14.46 10.70
CA SER A 89 7.08 14.06 9.44
C SER A 89 6.24 12.79 9.58
N LEU A 90 6.59 11.91 10.52
CA LEU A 90 5.83 10.71 10.87
C LEU A 90 5.81 10.55 12.38
N ASP A 91 4.65 10.25 12.95
CA ASP A 91 4.53 9.83 14.36
C ASP A 91 3.39 8.81 14.49
N VAL A 92 3.71 7.61 14.91
CA VAL A 92 2.76 6.50 15.02
C VAL A 92 2.96 5.73 16.31
N LYS A 93 1.86 5.18 16.87
CA LYS A 93 1.89 4.29 18.03
C LYS A 93 1.31 2.92 17.66
N GLY A 94 1.84 1.88 18.26
CA GLY A 94 1.45 0.49 18.02
C GLY A 94 2.65 -0.41 17.74
N LYS A 95 2.36 -1.64 17.28
CA LYS A 95 3.36 -2.60 16.82
C LYS A 95 3.44 -2.59 15.32
N GLY A 96 4.62 -2.39 14.75
CA GLY A 96 4.75 -2.27 13.32
C GLY A 96 6.16 -2.43 12.78
N VAL A 97 6.29 -2.23 11.48
CA VAL A 97 7.56 -2.19 10.76
C VAL A 97 7.49 -1.07 9.73
N LEU A 98 8.48 -0.16 9.73
CA LEU A 98 8.73 0.72 8.61
C LEU A 98 9.48 -0.08 7.55
N TYR A 99 8.95 -0.15 6.32
CA TYR A 99 9.53 -0.91 5.21
C TYR A 99 10.13 -0.04 4.12
N PHE A 100 9.73 1.22 4.05
CA PHE A 100 10.25 2.13 3.06
C PHE A 100 10.35 3.54 3.64
N PHE A 101 11.52 4.13 3.46
CA PHE A 101 11.78 5.54 3.71
C PHE A 101 12.42 6.14 2.45
N ARG A 102 11.93 7.30 2.07
CA ARG A 102 12.48 8.11 0.99
C ARG A 102 12.58 9.55 1.45
N ALA A 103 13.66 10.21 1.14
CA ALA A 103 13.81 11.67 1.30
C ALA A 103 14.58 12.27 0.11
N ASN A 104 14.37 13.54 -0.17
CA ASN A 104 15.23 14.29 -1.08
C ASN A 104 16.59 14.53 -0.43
N HIS A 105 17.66 14.33 -1.20
CA HIS A 105 19.04 14.39 -0.74
C HIS A 105 19.45 15.72 -0.10
N TRP A 106 18.97 16.81 -0.64
CA TRP A 106 19.35 18.16 -0.18
C TRP A 106 18.52 18.67 1.00
N HIS A 107 17.45 17.94 1.38
CA HIS A 107 16.50 18.36 2.39
C HIS A 107 16.52 17.51 3.64
N GLY A 108 17.45 16.60 3.81
CA GLY A 108 17.07 15.56 4.70
C GLY A 108 17.97 15.32 5.90
N SER A 109 19.17 14.89 5.64
CA SER A 109 20.00 14.36 6.72
C SER A 109 20.54 15.47 7.63
N PRO A 110 20.67 15.24 8.94
CA PRO A 110 20.34 13.98 9.63
C PRO A 110 18.84 13.75 9.84
N TRP A 111 18.47 12.46 9.77
CA TRP A 111 17.12 12.00 10.11
C TRP A 111 17.12 11.29 11.45
N HIS A 112 16.12 11.56 12.28
CA HIS A 112 15.91 10.95 13.57
C HIS A 112 14.84 9.85 13.45
N PHE A 113 15.23 8.60 13.62
CA PHE A 113 14.32 7.46 13.71
C PHE A 113 14.13 7.10 15.19
N MET A 114 13.10 7.64 15.80
CA MET A 114 12.81 7.40 17.22
C MET A 114 11.98 6.13 17.35
N ILE A 115 12.65 5.03 17.68
CA ILE A 115 12.04 3.70 17.87
C ILE A 115 11.77 3.48 19.35
N ASN A 116 10.48 3.35 19.73
CA ASN A 116 10.07 3.21 21.15
C ASN A 116 10.68 4.27 22.08
N GLY A 117 10.83 5.50 21.58
CA GLY A 117 11.42 6.62 22.31
C GLY A 117 12.95 6.68 22.30
N ARG A 118 13.64 5.69 21.71
CA ARG A 118 15.09 5.76 21.50
C ARG A 118 15.39 6.39 20.15
N ASP A 119 16.19 7.43 20.13
CA ASP A 119 16.64 8.11 18.93
C ASP A 119 17.77 7.34 18.24
N ASN A 120 17.63 7.12 16.94
CA ASN A 120 18.60 6.49 16.06
C ASN A 120 18.87 7.48 14.89
N ILE A 121 19.99 8.15 14.94
CA ILE A 121 20.31 9.20 13.98
C ILE A 121 20.99 8.59 12.74
N VAL A 122 20.36 8.78 11.58
CA VAL A 122 20.91 8.38 10.28
C VAL A 122 21.24 9.63 9.48
N ARG A 123 22.36 9.60 8.79
CA ARG A 123 22.80 10.70 7.90
C ARG A 123 23.49 10.16 6.67
N GLU A 124 23.63 11.00 5.67
CA GLU A 124 24.47 10.74 4.52
C GLU A 124 25.93 11.15 4.81
N ASN A 125 26.89 10.50 4.16
CA ASN A 125 28.26 10.97 4.16
C ASN A 125 28.39 12.16 3.20
N GLY A 126 29.09 13.21 3.61
CA GLY A 126 29.49 14.34 2.77
C GLY A 126 28.43 15.41 2.48
N THR A 127 27.18 15.28 2.96
CA THR A 127 26.17 16.32 2.84
C THR A 127 26.24 17.25 4.06
N GLU A 128 26.88 18.40 3.91
CA GLU A 128 27.00 19.40 4.98
C GLU A 128 26.00 20.54 4.82
N ASP A 129 25.71 20.94 3.58
CA ASP A 129 24.79 22.02 3.24
C ASP A 129 23.81 21.56 2.17
N PRO A 130 22.50 21.43 2.50
CA PRO A 130 21.48 21.00 1.54
C PRO A 130 21.36 21.91 0.32
N VAL A 131 21.53 23.21 0.50
CA VAL A 131 21.39 24.21 -0.59
C VAL A 131 22.47 24.03 -1.66
N ASN A 132 23.68 23.65 -1.26
CA ASN A 132 24.82 23.46 -2.16
C ASN A 132 25.09 21.98 -2.50
N ALA A 133 24.34 21.04 -1.97
CA ALA A 133 24.59 19.62 -2.17
C ALA A 133 24.49 19.18 -3.64
N LYS A 134 23.73 19.90 -4.47
CA LYS A 134 23.62 19.64 -5.91
C LYS A 134 24.95 19.67 -6.64
N GLU A 135 25.89 20.50 -6.18
CA GLU A 135 27.19 20.67 -6.82
C GLU A 135 28.25 19.68 -6.32
N LYS A 136 28.02 19.07 -5.15
CA LYS A 136 28.97 18.18 -4.47
C LYS A 136 28.37 16.79 -4.27
N LEU A 137 28.34 15.98 -5.32
CA LEU A 137 27.87 14.59 -5.29
C LEU A 137 28.85 13.65 -4.57
N THR A 138 28.99 13.77 -3.26
CA THR A 138 29.89 12.92 -2.46
C THR A 138 29.18 11.95 -1.55
N ASN A 139 27.84 12.05 -1.40
CA ASN A 139 27.05 11.19 -0.57
C ASN A 139 26.80 9.83 -1.23
N THR A 140 27.74 8.94 -1.08
CA THR A 140 27.69 7.57 -1.65
C THR A 140 27.19 6.53 -0.67
N THR A 141 27.18 6.85 0.63
CA THR A 141 26.79 5.93 1.70
C THR A 141 25.96 6.61 2.80
N PHE A 142 25.15 5.81 3.49
CA PHE A 142 24.54 6.24 4.75
C PHE A 142 25.49 5.98 5.94
N ILE A 143 25.29 6.71 7.03
CA ILE A 143 26.02 6.52 8.29
C ILE A 143 25.01 6.20 9.39
N PRO A 144 25.15 5.04 10.06
CA PRO A 144 26.25 4.05 9.96
C PRO A 144 26.14 3.18 8.71
N GLU A 145 27.23 3.03 7.98
CA GLU A 145 27.27 2.34 6.68
C GLU A 145 26.82 0.88 6.75
N LYS A 146 27.24 0.17 7.81
CA LYS A 146 26.90 -1.26 7.98
C LYS A 146 25.41 -1.54 8.10
N GLY A 147 24.62 -0.56 8.55
CA GLY A 147 23.17 -0.70 8.71
C GLY A 147 22.40 -0.57 7.38
N PHE A 148 23.02 0.02 6.37
CA PHE A 148 22.35 0.42 5.13
C PHE A 148 23.10 0.00 3.84
N PRO A 149 23.48 -1.28 3.69
CA PRO A 149 24.15 -1.73 2.48
C PRO A 149 23.21 -1.81 1.29
N GLN A 150 23.76 -1.71 0.07
CA GLN A 150 23.09 -2.17 -1.13
C GLN A 150 22.88 -3.70 -1.06
N PRO A 151 21.82 -4.24 -1.69
CA PRO A 151 20.86 -3.58 -2.60
C PRO A 151 19.56 -3.11 -1.94
N LEU A 152 19.51 -2.97 -0.62
CA LEU A 152 18.33 -2.48 0.08
C LEU A 152 18.32 -0.95 0.25
N ASN A 153 19.48 -0.30 0.10
CA ASN A 153 19.59 1.14 0.37
C ASN A 153 20.42 1.83 -0.71
N TRP A 154 19.95 3.00 -1.13
CA TRP A 154 20.52 3.75 -2.24
C TRP A 154 20.53 5.23 -1.92
N THR A 155 21.71 5.86 -2.01
CA THR A 155 21.82 7.30 -1.85
C THR A 155 21.55 8.03 -3.16
N TRP A 156 21.36 9.31 -3.04
CA TRP A 156 21.18 10.24 -4.14
C TRP A 156 22.28 10.14 -5.25
N ALA A 157 23.49 9.77 -4.91
CA ALA A 157 24.55 9.56 -5.90
C ALA A 157 24.15 8.57 -7.01
N THR A 158 23.34 7.56 -6.68
CA THR A 158 22.82 6.58 -7.64
C THR A 158 21.46 7.01 -8.22
N THR A 159 20.53 7.45 -7.38
CA THR A 159 19.13 7.71 -7.76
C THR A 159 18.93 9.04 -8.46
N ARG A 160 19.87 9.97 -8.27
CA ARG A 160 19.84 11.32 -8.83
C ARG A 160 18.69 12.18 -8.30
N GLY A 161 18.47 12.15 -7.00
CA GLY A 161 17.51 13.05 -6.36
C GLY A 161 16.86 12.53 -5.09
N ALA A 162 17.00 11.24 -4.80
CA ALA A 162 16.40 10.65 -3.61
C ALA A 162 17.36 9.74 -2.84
N ASP A 163 17.22 9.75 -1.53
CA ASP A 163 17.73 8.73 -0.64
C ASP A 163 16.65 7.70 -0.37
N LEU A 164 16.94 6.43 -0.61
CA LEU A 164 15.99 5.32 -0.53
C LEU A 164 16.46 4.28 0.47
N ILE A 165 15.64 3.97 1.46
CA ILE A 165 15.93 2.96 2.48
C ILE A 165 14.80 1.94 2.50
N TRP A 166 15.12 0.68 2.16
CA TRP A 166 14.24 -0.49 2.26
C TRP A 166 14.65 -1.44 3.39
N THR A 167 15.62 -1.06 4.22
CA THR A 167 15.95 -1.79 5.45
C THR A 167 14.75 -1.75 6.38
N PRO A 168 14.16 -2.91 6.77
CA PRO A 168 13.04 -2.95 7.69
C PRO A 168 13.42 -2.43 9.07
N MET A 169 12.60 -1.52 9.62
CA MET A 169 12.79 -0.97 10.97
C MET A 169 11.57 -1.31 11.83
N PRO A 170 11.57 -2.47 12.54
CA PRO A 170 10.48 -2.84 13.45
C PRO A 170 10.43 -1.96 14.69
N PHE A 171 9.19 -1.73 15.18
CA PHE A 171 8.91 -1.04 16.45
C PHE A 171 7.78 -1.76 17.19
N SER A 172 7.86 -1.82 18.53
CA SER A 172 6.87 -2.53 19.35
C SER A 172 5.89 -1.61 20.09
N GLN A 173 6.18 -0.30 20.14
CA GLN A 173 5.35 0.69 20.85
C GLN A 173 5.13 1.95 20.01
N SER A 174 6.17 2.48 19.37
CA SER A 174 6.09 3.72 18.61
C SER A 174 7.22 3.88 17.62
N MET A 175 6.94 4.67 16.59
CA MET A 175 7.90 5.12 15.59
C MET A 175 7.65 6.59 15.30
N ARG A 176 8.70 7.43 15.37
CA ARG A 176 8.67 8.84 14.93
C ARG A 176 9.83 9.07 13.98
N ILE A 177 9.56 9.83 12.91
CA ILE A 177 10.59 10.33 11.99
C ILE A 177 10.60 11.84 12.08
N ALA A 178 11.78 12.43 12.31
CA ALA A 178 11.99 13.87 12.29
C ALA A 178 13.24 14.24 11.51
N TYR A 179 13.22 15.45 10.98
CA TYR A 179 14.34 16.12 10.31
C TYR A 179 14.88 17.20 11.27
N SER A 180 16.17 17.25 11.50
CA SER A 180 16.72 18.21 12.46
C SER A 180 17.55 19.33 11.82
N ARG A 181 17.99 19.17 10.59
CA ARG A 181 18.88 20.14 9.94
C ARG A 181 18.15 21.14 9.05
N THR A 182 17.01 20.77 8.53
CA THR A 182 16.27 21.55 7.54
C THR A 182 14.81 21.72 7.94
N HIS A 183 14.25 22.88 7.60
CA HIS A 183 12.82 23.13 7.63
C HIS A 183 12.16 22.91 6.26
N TYR A 184 12.87 22.30 5.32
CA TYR A 184 12.38 21.94 4.01
C TYR A 184 12.77 20.51 3.68
N GLY A 185 11.81 19.66 3.36
CA GLY A 185 12.06 18.27 3.04
C GLY A 185 10.87 17.57 2.43
N THR A 186 11.13 16.61 1.55
CA THR A 186 10.13 15.77 0.92
C THR A 186 10.36 14.32 1.30
N GLY A 187 9.40 13.72 1.95
CA GLY A 187 9.55 12.37 2.47
C GLY A 187 8.37 11.47 2.19
N TYR A 188 8.65 10.16 2.00
CA TYR A 188 7.69 9.07 1.90
C TYR A 188 8.01 7.98 2.90
N TYR A 189 7.01 7.47 3.60
CA TYR A 189 7.16 6.47 4.65
C TYR A 189 6.08 5.41 4.53
N ILE A 190 6.47 4.17 4.14
CA ILE A 190 5.53 3.05 4.09
C ILE A 190 5.78 2.16 5.29
N TYR A 191 4.74 1.96 6.10
CA TYR A 191 4.81 1.14 7.31
C TYR A 191 3.58 0.25 7.47
N HIS A 192 3.78 -0.87 8.16
CA HIS A 192 2.72 -1.80 8.52
C HIS A 192 2.46 -1.77 10.02
N LEU A 193 1.20 -1.88 10.41
CA LEU A 193 0.75 -2.10 11.79
C LEU A 193 0.10 -3.46 11.92
N PHE A 194 0.33 -4.12 13.06
CA PHE A 194 -0.16 -5.47 13.35
C PHE A 194 -1.01 -5.47 14.61
N GLY A 195 -2.21 -6.05 14.53
CA GLY A 195 -3.09 -6.20 15.68
C GLY A 195 -2.63 -7.31 16.65
N SER A 196 -1.94 -8.33 16.13
CA SER A 196 -1.44 -9.47 16.92
C SER A 196 -0.10 -9.95 16.39
N GLU A 197 0.71 -10.58 17.26
CA GLU A 197 1.95 -11.25 16.87
C GLU A 197 1.79 -12.75 16.60
N ARG A 198 0.63 -13.36 16.90
CA ARG A 198 0.43 -14.81 16.85
C ARG A 198 0.62 -15.44 15.48
N ASN A 199 0.31 -14.70 14.43
CA ASN A 199 0.46 -15.17 13.06
C ASN A 199 1.60 -14.47 12.30
N LEU A 200 2.49 -13.81 12.99
CA LEU A 200 3.71 -13.25 12.39
C LEU A 200 4.80 -14.32 12.26
N SER A 201 5.64 -14.22 11.24
CA SER A 201 6.76 -15.16 11.02
C SER A 201 7.80 -15.11 12.14
N ARG A 202 7.90 -13.98 12.82
CA ARG A 202 8.77 -13.73 13.98
C ARG A 202 8.18 -12.65 14.89
N PRO A 203 8.56 -12.60 16.17
CA PRO A 203 8.19 -11.50 17.06
C PRO A 203 8.75 -10.16 16.59
N ILE A 204 8.03 -9.09 16.87
CA ILE A 204 8.48 -7.70 16.61
C ILE A 204 9.54 -7.32 17.64
N ARG A 205 10.80 -7.26 17.21
CA ARG A 205 11.92 -6.77 18.00
C ARG A 205 12.30 -5.38 17.52
N PRO A 206 12.32 -4.36 18.39
CA PRO A 206 12.63 -2.99 17.99
C PRO A 206 13.96 -2.91 17.26
N TRP A 207 13.96 -2.16 16.16
CA TRP A 207 15.17 -1.90 15.38
C TRP A 207 16.16 -1.04 16.19
N ASP A 208 17.43 -1.31 15.97
CA ASP A 208 18.55 -0.57 16.53
C ASP A 208 19.52 -0.22 15.38
N ILE A 209 20.04 1.00 15.41
CA ILE A 209 20.92 1.52 14.35
C ILE A 209 22.21 0.69 14.13
N ASN A 210 22.60 -0.10 15.11
CA ASN A 210 23.76 -1.01 15.00
C ASN A 210 23.42 -2.38 14.38
N GLN A 211 22.15 -2.63 14.07
CA GLN A 211 21.76 -3.87 13.39
C GLN A 211 22.27 -3.88 11.96
N VAL A 212 22.84 -5.02 11.57
CA VAL A 212 23.26 -5.28 10.19
C VAL A 212 22.14 -6.08 9.50
N PRO A 213 21.76 -5.74 8.27
CA PRO A 213 20.80 -6.53 7.49
C PRO A 213 21.21 -7.99 7.32
N ASP A 214 20.22 -8.88 7.27
CA ASP A 214 20.42 -10.32 7.05
C ASP A 214 21.10 -10.56 5.70
N GLN A 215 22.30 -11.20 5.69
CA GLN A 215 23.10 -11.38 4.48
C GLN A 215 22.38 -12.19 3.39
N ASP A 216 21.62 -13.20 3.77
CA ASP A 216 20.85 -14.03 2.83
C ASP A 216 19.76 -13.21 2.08
N VAL A 217 19.23 -12.15 2.72
CA VAL A 217 18.30 -11.23 2.06
C VAL A 217 19.04 -10.27 1.13
N LEU A 218 20.20 -9.76 1.53
CA LEU A 218 21.06 -8.97 0.64
C LEU A 218 21.44 -9.76 -0.61
N ASP A 219 21.86 -11.02 -0.43
CA ASP A 219 22.19 -11.93 -1.54
C ASP A 219 20.97 -12.21 -2.43
N LEU A 220 19.79 -12.41 -1.82
CA LEU A 220 18.55 -12.63 -2.55
C LEU A 220 18.18 -11.43 -3.43
N ILE A 221 18.14 -10.23 -2.86
CA ILE A 221 17.79 -9.00 -3.59
C ILE A 221 18.89 -8.60 -4.58
N GLY A 222 20.13 -8.90 -4.28
CA GLY A 222 21.28 -8.73 -5.19
C GLY A 222 21.15 -9.54 -6.49
N ARG A 223 20.28 -10.54 -6.52
CA ARG A 223 19.94 -11.31 -7.73
C ARG A 223 18.93 -10.61 -8.65
N ALA A 224 18.47 -9.40 -8.34
CA ALA A 224 17.61 -8.63 -9.23
C ALA A 224 18.19 -8.57 -10.66
N GLY A 225 17.35 -8.73 -11.68
CA GLY A 225 17.76 -8.86 -13.08
C GLY A 225 18.21 -10.28 -13.50
N THR A 226 18.34 -11.22 -12.56
CA THR A 226 18.66 -12.63 -12.87
C THR A 226 17.45 -13.54 -12.70
N ASP A 227 17.62 -14.81 -13.02
CA ASP A 227 16.58 -15.83 -12.83
C ASP A 227 16.52 -16.24 -11.33
N ILE A 228 15.55 -15.69 -10.62
CA ILE A 228 15.34 -15.95 -9.20
C ILE A 228 14.41 -17.11 -8.91
N ALA A 229 13.68 -17.61 -9.91
CA ALA A 229 12.72 -18.69 -9.71
C ALA A 229 13.39 -20.06 -9.48
N PRO A 230 12.73 -21.00 -8.78
CA PRO A 230 13.23 -22.35 -8.62
C PRO A 230 13.52 -23.02 -9.98
N GLN A 231 14.67 -23.73 -10.06
CA GLN A 231 15.11 -24.34 -11.33
C GLN A 231 14.51 -25.75 -11.55
N ASN A 232 14.39 -26.54 -10.47
CA ASN A 232 13.97 -27.96 -10.55
C ASN A 232 12.46 -28.12 -10.35
N ILE A 233 11.66 -27.33 -11.10
CA ILE A 233 10.20 -27.39 -11.08
C ILE A 233 9.66 -27.65 -12.49
N LYS A 234 8.35 -27.92 -12.63
CA LYS A 234 7.73 -28.17 -13.94
C LYS A 234 7.95 -26.99 -14.88
N LYS A 235 8.26 -27.30 -16.14
CA LYS A 235 8.55 -26.31 -17.18
C LYS A 235 7.80 -26.62 -18.47
N ILE A 236 7.23 -25.58 -19.07
CA ILE A 236 6.72 -25.56 -20.45
C ILE A 236 7.52 -24.49 -21.17
N SER A 237 8.13 -24.83 -22.30
CA SER A 237 8.89 -23.88 -23.11
C SER A 237 8.81 -24.26 -24.58
N GLY A 238 8.99 -23.27 -25.45
CA GLY A 238 8.98 -23.47 -26.87
C GLY A 238 9.25 -22.19 -27.64
N LYS A 239 9.17 -22.33 -28.96
CA LYS A 239 9.16 -21.21 -29.89
C LYS A 239 7.85 -21.21 -30.66
N VAL A 240 7.30 -20.03 -30.88
CA VAL A 240 6.04 -19.84 -31.60
C VAL A 240 6.18 -18.76 -32.66
N LYS A 241 5.53 -18.99 -33.81
CA LYS A 241 5.45 -18.01 -34.91
C LYS A 241 4.25 -17.08 -34.70
N LEU A 242 4.44 -15.81 -34.89
CA LEU A 242 3.40 -14.79 -34.75
C LEU A 242 2.52 -14.71 -36.02
N ASN A 243 1.90 -15.83 -36.42
CA ASN A 243 1.17 -15.98 -37.67
C ASN A 243 -0.36 -15.84 -37.54
N LYS A 244 -0.86 -15.46 -36.36
CA LYS A 244 -2.29 -15.22 -36.06
C LYS A 244 -2.43 -14.01 -35.18
N SER A 245 -3.57 -13.30 -35.23
CA SER A 245 -3.85 -12.11 -34.41
C SER A 245 -3.91 -12.38 -32.91
N THR A 246 -4.20 -13.61 -32.51
CA THR A 246 -4.16 -14.10 -31.12
C THR A 246 -3.47 -15.45 -31.08
N LEU A 247 -2.58 -15.65 -30.12
CA LEU A 247 -1.79 -16.84 -29.97
C LEU A 247 -1.77 -17.33 -28.54
N THR A 248 -2.18 -18.55 -28.27
CA THR A 248 -2.02 -19.20 -26.98
C THR A 248 -0.60 -19.73 -26.84
N LEU A 249 0.16 -19.21 -25.88
CA LEU A 249 1.50 -19.70 -25.55
C LEU A 249 1.43 -21.02 -24.77
N ALA A 250 0.55 -21.05 -23.76
CA ALA A 250 0.32 -22.25 -22.94
C ALA A 250 -1.06 -22.24 -22.30
N ALA A 251 -1.63 -23.43 -22.10
CA ALA A 251 -2.78 -23.69 -21.25
C ALA A 251 -2.37 -24.79 -20.25
N ILE A 252 -2.08 -24.37 -19.01
CA ILE A 252 -1.54 -25.23 -17.97
C ILE A 252 -2.70 -25.78 -17.15
N ARG A 253 -3.03 -27.05 -17.30
CA ARG A 253 -4.04 -27.71 -16.48
C ARG A 253 -3.36 -28.45 -15.33
N ALA A 254 -3.46 -27.87 -14.16
CA ALA A 254 -2.87 -28.42 -12.94
C ALA A 254 -3.64 -27.96 -11.72
N THR A 255 -3.91 -28.86 -10.79
CA THR A 255 -4.64 -28.54 -9.56
C THR A 255 -3.71 -27.83 -8.57
N ASN A 256 -4.21 -26.74 -7.96
CA ASN A 256 -3.51 -26.00 -6.90
C ASN A 256 -2.02 -25.78 -7.22
N SER A 257 -1.74 -24.96 -8.20
CA SER A 257 -0.37 -24.69 -8.65
C SER A 257 -0.07 -23.19 -8.65
N SER A 258 1.21 -22.85 -8.71
CA SER A 258 1.67 -21.47 -8.85
C SER A 258 2.72 -21.37 -9.95
N VAL A 259 2.54 -20.46 -10.90
CA VAL A 259 3.61 -20.06 -11.82
C VAL A 259 4.66 -19.30 -11.02
N ARG A 260 5.94 -19.61 -11.26
CA ARG A 260 7.09 -19.00 -10.58
C ARG A 260 8.01 -18.25 -11.54
N ALA A 261 7.87 -18.49 -12.82
CA ALA A 261 8.52 -17.71 -13.87
C ALA A 261 7.65 -17.71 -15.14
N PHE A 262 7.49 -16.55 -15.72
CA PHE A 262 7.01 -16.35 -17.09
C PHE A 262 8.04 -15.53 -17.84
N LYS A 263 8.56 -16.09 -18.94
CA LYS A 263 9.60 -15.45 -19.75
C LYS A 263 9.23 -15.44 -21.22
N LEU A 264 9.64 -14.38 -21.90
CA LEU A 264 9.61 -14.25 -23.35
C LEU A 264 11.00 -13.90 -23.87
N THR A 265 11.33 -14.38 -25.05
CA THR A 265 12.55 -14.05 -25.77
C THR A 265 12.18 -13.52 -27.14
N LEU A 266 12.48 -12.26 -27.40
CA LEU A 266 12.18 -11.55 -28.63
C LEU A 266 13.44 -11.37 -29.46
N PRO A 267 13.38 -11.44 -30.80
CA PRO A 267 14.49 -11.00 -31.63
C PRO A 267 14.75 -9.51 -31.40
N LEU A 268 16.01 -9.12 -31.19
CA LEU A 268 16.41 -7.73 -30.95
C LEU A 268 15.92 -6.78 -32.05
N THR A 269 16.02 -7.21 -33.32
CA THR A 269 15.59 -6.42 -34.49
C THR A 269 14.09 -6.22 -34.60
N LYS A 270 13.30 -6.96 -33.82
CA LYS A 270 11.84 -6.91 -33.78
C LYS A 270 11.27 -6.38 -32.47
N ALA A 271 12.11 -6.05 -31.50
CA ALA A 271 11.69 -5.64 -30.17
C ALA A 271 10.67 -4.49 -30.19
N LEU A 272 10.96 -3.43 -30.96
CA LEU A 272 10.08 -2.25 -31.08
C LEU A 272 8.74 -2.57 -31.78
N ASP A 273 8.71 -3.50 -32.71
CA ASP A 273 7.49 -3.91 -33.40
C ASP A 273 6.56 -4.71 -32.43
N LEU A 274 7.16 -5.37 -31.43
CA LEU A 274 6.48 -6.28 -30.51
C LEU A 274 6.13 -5.67 -29.14
N GLU A 275 6.64 -4.49 -28.82
CA GLU A 275 6.50 -3.86 -27.49
C GLU A 275 5.04 -3.60 -27.08
N ARG A 276 4.14 -3.41 -28.05
CA ARG A 276 2.71 -3.10 -27.82
C ARG A 276 1.80 -4.32 -28.00
N LEU A 277 2.34 -5.53 -28.16
CA LEU A 277 1.51 -6.74 -28.10
C LEU A 277 0.76 -6.78 -26.76
N GLY A 278 -0.49 -7.28 -26.78
CA GLY A 278 -1.24 -7.52 -25.55
C GLY A 278 -0.81 -8.84 -24.91
N LEU A 279 -0.40 -8.82 -23.65
CA LEU A 279 -0.28 -9.99 -22.80
C LEU A 279 -1.60 -10.23 -22.09
N ARG A 280 -2.16 -11.44 -22.25
CA ARG A 280 -3.39 -11.84 -21.56
C ARG A 280 -3.16 -13.11 -20.75
N VAL A 281 -3.59 -13.09 -19.47
CA VAL A 281 -3.58 -14.29 -18.62
C VAL A 281 -4.95 -14.46 -17.99
N THR A 282 -5.50 -15.68 -18.11
CA THR A 282 -6.80 -16.04 -17.55
C THR A 282 -6.63 -17.22 -16.60
N TRP A 283 -7.17 -17.07 -15.39
CA TRP A 283 -7.13 -18.10 -14.35
C TRP A 283 -8.44 -18.89 -14.31
N ASP A 284 -8.32 -20.21 -14.18
CA ASP A 284 -9.39 -21.17 -13.86
C ASP A 284 -10.64 -21.10 -14.74
N GLY A 285 -10.46 -20.67 -16.00
CA GLY A 285 -11.55 -20.50 -16.96
C GLY A 285 -12.46 -19.32 -16.67
N ALA A 286 -11.99 -18.31 -15.95
CA ALA A 286 -12.73 -17.06 -15.71
C ALA A 286 -13.19 -16.41 -17.03
N LYS A 287 -14.31 -15.70 -16.99
CA LYS A 287 -14.87 -15.00 -18.15
C LYS A 287 -13.97 -13.85 -18.62
N TYR A 288 -13.30 -13.20 -17.68
CA TYR A 288 -12.43 -12.05 -17.94
C TYR A 288 -10.97 -12.42 -17.61
N PRO A 289 -10.00 -11.92 -18.38
CA PRO A 289 -8.60 -12.10 -18.05
C PRO A 289 -8.23 -11.26 -16.81
N SER A 290 -7.41 -11.81 -15.95
CA SER A 290 -6.87 -11.09 -14.78
C SER A 290 -5.60 -10.31 -15.11
N VAL A 291 -4.95 -10.64 -16.22
CA VAL A 291 -3.90 -9.82 -16.86
C VAL A 291 -4.36 -9.51 -18.27
N ASP A 292 -4.42 -8.23 -18.63
CA ASP A 292 -4.67 -7.76 -19.98
C ASP A 292 -3.97 -6.40 -20.15
N ALA A 293 -2.74 -6.42 -20.68
CA ALA A 293 -1.87 -5.25 -20.68
C ALA A 293 -0.92 -5.23 -21.88
N PRO A 294 -0.47 -4.05 -22.33
CA PRO A 294 0.63 -3.94 -23.29
C PRO A 294 1.90 -4.61 -22.76
N LEU A 295 2.55 -5.38 -23.61
CA LEU A 295 3.66 -6.25 -23.23
C LEU A 295 4.78 -5.48 -22.51
N CYS A 296 5.28 -4.42 -23.14
CA CYS A 296 6.40 -3.66 -22.59
C CYS A 296 6.05 -3.05 -21.21
N LEU A 297 4.87 -2.44 -21.12
CA LEU A 297 4.42 -1.79 -19.87
C LEU A 297 4.17 -2.82 -18.76
N PHE A 298 3.70 -4.04 -19.10
CA PHE A 298 3.62 -5.15 -18.14
C PHE A 298 5.01 -5.54 -17.61
N PHE A 299 6.07 -5.40 -18.39
CA PHE A 299 7.44 -5.67 -17.93
C PHE A 299 8.16 -4.46 -17.38
N GLY A 300 7.47 -3.36 -17.09
CA GLY A 300 7.99 -2.24 -16.31
C GLY A 300 8.55 -1.08 -17.11
N ALA A 301 8.45 -1.08 -18.44
CA ALA A 301 8.94 0.00 -19.29
C ALA A 301 7.89 0.47 -20.31
N GLY A 302 7.92 1.75 -20.66
CA GLY A 302 7.03 2.32 -21.67
C GLY A 302 7.38 1.93 -23.11
N THR A 303 8.66 1.64 -23.36
CA THR A 303 9.18 1.22 -24.67
C THR A 303 10.33 0.25 -24.51
N LEU A 304 10.59 -0.55 -25.55
CA LEU A 304 11.82 -1.36 -25.68
C LEU A 304 12.95 -0.61 -26.39
N TYR A 305 12.80 0.69 -26.64
CA TYR A 305 13.89 1.51 -27.15
C TYR A 305 14.94 1.71 -26.04
N ASN A 306 16.07 1.04 -26.19
CA ASN A 306 17.18 1.11 -25.24
C ASN A 306 18.14 2.22 -25.67
N ARG A 307 17.83 3.46 -25.25
CA ARG A 307 18.53 4.69 -25.63
C ARG A 307 20.05 4.62 -25.45
N ASP A 308 20.47 4.08 -24.34
CA ASP A 308 21.88 4.09 -23.92
C ASP A 308 22.54 2.71 -24.06
N GLN A 309 21.89 1.79 -24.78
CA GLN A 309 22.35 0.40 -25.05
C GLN A 309 22.82 -0.34 -23.79
N GLN A 310 22.10 -0.12 -22.67
CA GLN A 310 22.37 -0.81 -21.41
C GLN A 310 21.99 -2.29 -21.51
N GLU A 311 22.61 -3.15 -20.69
CA GLU A 311 22.21 -4.55 -20.58
C GLU A 311 20.76 -4.69 -20.05
N PHE A 312 20.34 -3.80 -19.15
CA PHE A 312 18.99 -3.82 -18.57
C PHE A 312 18.28 -2.48 -18.78
N LEU A 313 17.06 -2.53 -19.28
CA LEU A 313 16.08 -1.45 -19.09
C LEU A 313 15.43 -1.55 -17.73
N VAL A 314 14.98 -2.76 -17.33
CA VAL A 314 14.40 -3.01 -16.02
C VAL A 314 15.21 -4.11 -15.33
N LYS A 315 15.91 -3.75 -14.26
CA LYS A 315 16.67 -4.66 -13.39
C LYS A 315 15.92 -4.85 -12.06
N GLY A 316 14.61 -5.08 -12.14
CA GLY A 316 13.77 -5.28 -10.97
C GLY A 316 13.93 -6.67 -10.34
N PHE A 317 13.47 -6.84 -9.10
CA PHE A 317 13.47 -8.14 -8.46
C PHE A 317 12.37 -9.06 -9.02
N PRO A 318 11.08 -8.60 -9.12
CA PRO A 318 10.01 -9.46 -9.64
C PRO A 318 9.88 -9.44 -11.17
N ILE A 319 10.38 -8.40 -11.82
CA ILE A 319 10.24 -8.21 -13.28
C ILE A 319 11.55 -7.65 -13.81
N ASN A 320 11.97 -8.13 -15.01
CA ASN A 320 13.11 -7.53 -15.69
C ASN A 320 12.97 -7.56 -17.23
N ILE A 321 13.71 -6.62 -17.86
CA ILE A 321 13.93 -6.51 -19.30
C ILE A 321 15.45 -6.46 -19.53
N ARG A 322 15.99 -7.51 -20.17
CA ARG A 322 17.43 -7.64 -20.44
C ARG A 322 17.69 -7.71 -21.94
N PHE A 323 18.69 -6.96 -22.40
CA PHE A 323 19.19 -6.96 -23.76
C PHE A 323 20.45 -7.84 -23.85
N ASP A 324 20.36 -8.96 -24.55
CA ASP A 324 21.49 -9.83 -24.87
C ASP A 324 21.98 -9.51 -26.28
N TYR A 325 22.87 -8.55 -26.42
CA TYR A 325 23.39 -8.10 -27.71
C TYR A 325 24.22 -9.18 -28.40
N ALA A 326 24.86 -10.07 -27.66
CA ALA A 326 25.63 -11.17 -28.23
C ALA A 326 24.73 -12.21 -28.92
N LYS A 327 23.56 -12.49 -28.33
CA LYS A 327 22.56 -13.39 -28.89
C LYS A 327 21.53 -12.69 -29.79
N GLN A 328 21.59 -11.38 -29.94
CA GLN A 328 20.61 -10.59 -30.68
C GLN A 328 19.19 -10.80 -30.16
N GLN A 329 18.99 -10.77 -28.85
CA GLN A 329 17.73 -11.06 -28.19
C GLN A 329 17.39 -10.05 -27.09
N VAL A 330 16.08 -9.86 -26.83
CA VAL A 330 15.56 -9.17 -25.64
C VAL A 330 14.82 -10.21 -24.80
N GLU A 331 15.22 -10.35 -23.55
CA GLU A 331 14.60 -11.25 -22.58
C GLU A 331 13.67 -10.44 -21.68
N LEU A 332 12.41 -10.83 -21.59
CA LEU A 332 11.40 -10.29 -20.69
C LEU A 332 11.08 -11.37 -19.64
N ALA A 333 11.17 -11.06 -18.36
CA ALA A 333 10.93 -12.04 -17.30
C ALA A 333 10.07 -11.48 -16.18
N CYS A 334 9.10 -12.29 -15.73
CA CYS A 334 8.25 -12.01 -14.58
C CYS A 334 8.31 -13.19 -13.60
N TYR A 335 8.63 -12.90 -12.36
CA TYR A 335 8.78 -13.85 -11.26
C TYR A 335 7.74 -13.66 -10.15
N TYR A 336 6.75 -12.79 -10.32
CA TYR A 336 5.61 -12.74 -9.41
C TYR A 336 5.01 -14.15 -9.29
N PRO A 337 4.84 -14.71 -8.08
CA PRO A 337 4.13 -15.96 -7.91
C PRO A 337 2.68 -15.82 -8.38
N MET A 338 2.22 -16.69 -9.29
CA MET A 338 0.88 -16.61 -9.87
C MET A 338 0.10 -17.89 -9.55
N PRO A 339 -0.65 -17.93 -8.44
CA PRO A 339 -1.50 -19.07 -8.07
C PRO A 339 -2.65 -19.28 -9.06
N PHE A 340 -2.97 -20.54 -9.31
CA PHE A 340 -4.19 -20.98 -10.00
C PHE A 340 -4.62 -22.36 -9.47
N PHE A 341 -5.91 -22.70 -9.56
CA PHE A 341 -6.45 -23.88 -8.90
C PHE A 341 -6.91 -24.99 -9.86
N LYS A 342 -7.13 -24.63 -11.15
CA LYS A 342 -7.56 -25.57 -12.22
C LYS A 342 -6.76 -25.38 -13.51
N GLU A 343 -6.67 -24.13 -13.98
CA GLU A 343 -6.01 -23.81 -15.27
C GLU A 343 -5.39 -22.40 -15.23
N GLY A 344 -4.18 -22.29 -15.81
CA GLY A 344 -3.55 -21.00 -16.14
C GLY A 344 -3.35 -20.91 -17.67
N ARG A 345 -3.97 -19.91 -18.32
CA ARG A 345 -3.90 -19.72 -19.77
C ARG A 345 -3.18 -18.43 -20.11
N PHE A 346 -2.13 -18.52 -20.90
CA PHE A 346 -1.27 -17.42 -21.34
C PHE A 346 -1.42 -17.20 -22.85
N GLU A 347 -1.71 -15.95 -23.24
CA GLU A 347 -1.96 -15.59 -24.63
C GLU A 347 -1.28 -14.26 -24.98
N LEU A 348 -0.89 -14.14 -26.26
CA LEU A 348 -0.53 -12.87 -26.88
C LEU A 348 -1.64 -12.45 -27.83
N THR A 349 -1.96 -11.16 -27.84
CA THR A 349 -3.03 -10.55 -28.66
C THR A 349 -2.51 -9.33 -29.41
N GLY A 350 -3.29 -8.80 -30.35
CA GLY A 350 -2.88 -7.63 -31.13
C GLY A 350 -1.74 -7.88 -32.11
N ILE A 351 -1.46 -9.16 -32.42
CA ILE A 351 -0.40 -9.54 -33.33
C ILE A 351 -0.78 -9.14 -34.77
N LYS A 352 0.14 -8.44 -35.43
CA LYS A 352 0.10 -8.31 -36.90
C LYS A 352 0.80 -9.55 -37.46
N PRO A 353 0.05 -10.49 -38.11
CA PRO A 353 0.61 -11.77 -38.48
C PRO A 353 1.81 -11.62 -39.42
N ASP A 354 2.92 -12.22 -39.02
CA ASP A 354 4.15 -12.36 -39.82
C ASP A 354 4.84 -13.71 -39.52
N GLN A 355 6.07 -13.92 -39.97
CA GLN A 355 6.86 -15.12 -39.69
C GLN A 355 7.81 -14.96 -38.51
N THR A 356 7.71 -13.86 -37.74
CA THR A 356 8.54 -13.63 -36.55
C THR A 356 8.35 -14.75 -35.53
N GLU A 357 9.45 -15.33 -35.10
CA GLU A 357 9.48 -16.37 -34.09
C GLU A 357 9.93 -15.80 -32.76
N ILE A 358 9.19 -16.06 -31.68
CA ILE A 358 9.53 -15.73 -30.33
C ILE A 358 9.65 -16.94 -29.44
N GLY A 359 10.54 -16.89 -28.44
CA GLY A 359 10.65 -17.92 -27.41
C GLY A 359 9.77 -17.64 -26.22
N PHE A 360 9.32 -18.69 -25.53
CA PHE A 360 8.66 -18.56 -24.22
C PHE A 360 9.08 -19.67 -23.27
N GLU A 361 9.03 -19.38 -21.96
CA GLU A 361 9.22 -20.34 -20.88
C GLU A 361 8.27 -20.02 -19.73
N ILE A 362 7.56 -21.03 -19.23
CA ILE A 362 6.72 -20.94 -18.03
C ILE A 362 7.14 -22.06 -17.09
N ARG A 363 7.50 -21.68 -15.85
CA ARG A 363 7.81 -22.62 -14.78
C ARG A 363 6.78 -22.55 -13.69
N TYR A 364 6.32 -23.71 -13.20
CA TYR A 364 5.29 -23.79 -12.16
C TYR A 364 5.51 -24.98 -11.24
N GLU A 365 4.97 -24.87 -10.03
CA GLU A 365 5.06 -25.89 -8.98
C GLU A 365 3.73 -26.02 -8.21
N PRO A 366 3.52 -27.12 -7.46
CA PRO A 366 2.34 -27.23 -6.60
C PRO A 366 2.27 -26.11 -5.58
N LEU A 367 1.09 -25.51 -5.42
CA LEU A 367 0.81 -24.50 -4.40
C LEU A 367 0.64 -25.18 -3.03
N ARG A 368 1.35 -24.71 -2.03
CA ARG A 368 1.30 -25.25 -0.65
C ARG A 368 0.30 -24.53 0.26
N MET A 369 -0.38 -23.51 -0.24
CA MET A 369 -1.39 -22.73 0.47
C MET A 369 -2.79 -23.24 0.17
N LEU A 370 -3.72 -23.06 1.13
CA LEU A 370 -5.14 -23.34 0.88
C LEU A 370 -5.71 -22.31 -0.11
N PRO A 371 -6.65 -22.70 -0.99
CA PRO A 371 -7.29 -21.77 -1.93
C PRO A 371 -7.86 -20.51 -1.27
N THR A 372 -8.50 -20.63 -0.12
CA THR A 372 -9.06 -19.51 0.65
C THR A 372 -8.00 -18.59 1.29
N GLN A 373 -6.74 -18.97 1.24
CA GLN A 373 -5.61 -18.21 1.78
C GLN A 373 -4.72 -17.61 0.68
N SER A 374 -5.00 -17.91 -0.58
CA SER A 374 -4.18 -17.51 -1.73
C SER A 374 -4.98 -16.71 -2.73
N SER A 375 -4.38 -15.68 -3.28
CA SER A 375 -4.98 -14.75 -4.23
C SER A 375 -4.42 -14.95 -5.63
N TYR A 376 -5.24 -14.73 -6.66
CA TYR A 376 -4.79 -14.68 -8.05
C TYR A 376 -3.95 -13.43 -8.30
N PHE A 377 -2.99 -13.54 -9.19
CA PHE A 377 -2.22 -12.41 -9.68
C PHE A 377 -2.98 -11.67 -10.78
N HIS A 378 -3.00 -10.35 -10.69
CA HIS A 378 -3.63 -9.44 -11.64
C HIS A 378 -2.65 -8.37 -12.10
N ALA A 379 -2.84 -7.93 -13.35
CA ALA A 379 -2.20 -6.73 -13.89
C ALA A 379 -3.24 -5.96 -14.72
N THR A 380 -3.71 -4.85 -14.14
CA THR A 380 -4.79 -4.05 -14.69
C THR A 380 -4.21 -2.87 -15.46
N TYR A 381 -4.50 -2.82 -16.76
CA TYR A 381 -4.10 -1.71 -17.64
C TYR A 381 -5.15 -0.63 -17.68
N LYS A 382 -4.70 0.63 -17.68
CA LYS A 382 -5.51 1.83 -17.91
C LYS A 382 -4.81 2.77 -18.87
N ASP A 383 -5.60 3.44 -19.69
CA ASP A 383 -5.20 4.42 -20.69
C ASP A 383 -5.93 5.74 -20.45
N PHE A 384 -5.19 6.84 -20.35
CA PHE A 384 -5.69 8.21 -20.11
C PHE A 384 -5.11 9.14 -21.17
N PRO A 385 -5.67 9.12 -22.41
CA PRO A 385 -5.14 9.95 -23.49
C PRO A 385 -5.19 11.43 -23.19
N THR A 386 -6.22 11.86 -22.44
CA THR A 386 -6.37 13.23 -21.93
C THR A 386 -7.12 13.15 -20.61
N PRO A 387 -6.41 13.16 -19.47
CA PRO A 387 -7.03 13.13 -18.16
C PRO A 387 -8.01 14.28 -17.94
N GLU A 388 -9.07 14.03 -17.18
CA GLU A 388 -10.08 15.06 -16.90
C GLU A 388 -9.59 16.01 -15.80
N ALA A 389 -9.52 17.31 -16.11
CA ALA A 389 -9.06 18.34 -15.19
C ALA A 389 -9.79 18.27 -13.84
N GLY A 390 -9.04 18.29 -12.74
CA GLY A 390 -9.54 18.27 -11.37
C GLY A 390 -9.95 16.89 -10.87
N LYS A 391 -9.75 15.83 -11.64
CA LYS A 391 -10.07 14.47 -11.22
C LYS A 391 -8.84 13.56 -11.26
N ASP A 392 -8.63 12.83 -10.20
CA ASP A 392 -7.57 11.83 -10.16
C ASP A 392 -7.76 10.76 -11.24
N MET A 393 -6.69 10.32 -11.83
CA MET A 393 -6.66 9.13 -12.68
C MET A 393 -6.86 7.87 -11.82
N VAL A 394 -7.83 7.05 -12.18
CA VAL A 394 -8.13 5.79 -11.47
C VAL A 394 -7.30 4.66 -12.09
N PHE A 395 -6.10 4.43 -11.57
CA PHE A 395 -5.24 3.31 -12.02
C PHE A 395 -5.86 1.96 -11.67
N LEU A 396 -6.51 1.85 -10.50
CA LEU A 396 -7.23 0.67 -10.07
C LEU A 396 -8.44 1.06 -9.22
N ASP A 397 -9.57 0.45 -9.47
CA ASP A 397 -10.69 0.29 -8.53
C ASP A 397 -11.17 -1.15 -8.64
N THR A 398 -11.00 -1.92 -7.57
CA THR A 398 -11.33 -3.35 -7.58
C THR A 398 -12.83 -3.63 -7.48
N ARG A 399 -13.67 -2.64 -7.13
CA ARG A 399 -15.12 -2.80 -7.06
C ARG A 399 -15.71 -3.07 -8.45
N GLY A 400 -16.46 -4.15 -8.57
CA GLY A 400 -17.10 -4.54 -9.82
C GLY A 400 -16.16 -5.19 -10.85
N MET A 401 -14.85 -5.26 -10.58
CA MET A 401 -13.91 -5.92 -11.49
C MET A 401 -14.28 -7.39 -11.68
N GLU A 402 -14.14 -7.85 -12.92
CA GLU A 402 -14.46 -9.22 -13.33
C GLU A 402 -15.87 -9.68 -12.93
N GLY A 403 -16.78 -8.73 -12.62
CA GLY A 403 -18.16 -8.99 -12.17
C GLY A 403 -18.30 -9.29 -10.69
N HIS A 404 -17.27 -9.09 -9.88
CA HIS A 404 -17.29 -9.34 -8.44
C HIS A 404 -17.47 -8.05 -7.63
N ALA A 405 -18.36 -8.08 -6.60
CA ALA A 405 -18.67 -6.92 -5.78
C ALA A 405 -17.52 -6.51 -4.83
N ALA A 406 -16.71 -7.47 -4.39
CA ALA A 406 -15.61 -7.25 -3.47
C ALA A 406 -14.42 -8.14 -3.81
N TRP A 407 -13.24 -7.62 -3.53
CA TRP A 407 -11.97 -8.31 -3.65
C TRP A 407 -11.15 -8.10 -2.37
N SER A 408 -10.47 -9.14 -1.91
CA SER A 408 -9.47 -9.03 -0.85
C SER A 408 -8.11 -9.48 -1.37
N GLY A 409 -7.05 -8.82 -0.92
CA GLY A 409 -5.72 -9.14 -1.41
C GLY A 409 -4.66 -8.12 -1.04
N SER A 410 -3.73 -7.85 -1.97
CA SER A 410 -2.65 -6.90 -1.76
C SER A 410 -2.30 -6.15 -3.05
N PHE A 411 -2.16 -4.84 -2.97
CA PHE A 411 -1.55 -4.02 -4.00
C PHE A 411 -0.03 -4.20 -3.95
N VAL A 412 0.60 -4.48 -5.10
CA VAL A 412 2.03 -4.83 -5.19
C VAL A 412 2.81 -4.01 -6.21
N GLY A 413 2.24 -2.90 -6.67
CA GLY A 413 3.00 -1.92 -7.46
C GLY A 413 2.36 -1.48 -8.76
N THR A 414 3.10 -0.63 -9.45
CA THR A 414 2.69 -0.03 -10.73
C THR A 414 3.85 0.04 -11.70
N SER A 415 3.52 -0.02 -12.99
CA SER A 415 4.34 0.48 -14.08
C SER A 415 3.52 1.50 -14.85
N PHE A 416 4.08 2.63 -15.22
CA PHE A 416 3.29 3.70 -15.81
C PHE A 416 4.12 4.56 -16.78
N ILE A 417 3.42 5.10 -17.78
CA ILE A 417 3.89 6.13 -18.67
C ILE A 417 3.23 7.43 -18.22
N PHE A 418 3.99 8.48 -17.99
CA PHE A 418 3.49 9.76 -17.53
C PHE A 418 3.64 10.89 -18.55
N SER A 419 4.27 10.61 -19.69
CA SER A 419 4.32 11.50 -20.84
C SER A 419 4.64 10.72 -22.12
N HIS A 420 4.07 11.15 -23.23
CA HIS A 420 4.42 10.73 -24.58
C HIS A 420 5.13 11.84 -25.38
N ASP A 421 5.64 12.86 -24.70
CA ASP A 421 6.33 14.03 -25.31
C ASP A 421 7.67 14.39 -24.62
N ALA A 422 8.34 13.42 -24.01
CA ALA A 422 9.59 13.61 -23.27
C ALA A 422 9.50 14.71 -22.19
N TYR A 423 8.34 14.83 -21.56
CA TYR A 423 8.06 15.86 -20.57
C TYR A 423 8.07 15.29 -19.15
N LEU A 424 8.81 15.92 -18.25
CA LEU A 424 9.00 15.48 -16.87
C LEU A 424 8.09 16.23 -15.86
N GLY A 425 7.59 17.41 -16.23
CA GLY A 425 6.84 18.30 -15.32
C GLY A 425 5.47 17.79 -14.88
N THR A 426 5.01 16.62 -15.34
CA THR A 426 3.78 15.98 -14.89
C THR A 426 3.95 15.18 -13.59
N LEU A 427 5.18 15.08 -13.07
CA LEU A 427 5.54 14.21 -11.95
C LEU A 427 5.15 14.76 -10.57
N GLU A 428 4.63 15.99 -10.49
CA GLU A 428 4.18 16.63 -9.24
C GLU A 428 2.83 16.11 -8.73
N GLY A 429 2.21 15.16 -9.44
CA GLY A 429 0.89 14.64 -9.08
C GLY A 429 0.92 13.62 -7.94
N ASP A 430 0.10 13.84 -6.91
CA ASP A 430 0.06 13.01 -5.72
C ASP A 430 -0.53 11.63 -5.96
N PRO A 431 0.11 10.54 -5.52
CA PRO A 431 -0.55 9.25 -5.36
C PRO A 431 -1.42 9.23 -4.10
N ARG A 432 -2.68 8.77 -4.26
CA ARG A 432 -3.66 8.63 -3.17
C ARG A 432 -4.32 7.27 -3.23
N PHE A 433 -4.07 6.40 -2.24
CA PHE A 433 -4.61 5.04 -2.23
C PHE A 433 -5.58 4.86 -1.08
N PHE A 434 -6.78 4.40 -1.42
CA PHE A 434 -7.86 4.16 -0.48
C PHE A 434 -8.14 2.67 -0.38
N PHE A 435 -8.22 2.17 0.83
CA PHE A 435 -8.54 0.77 1.08
C PHE A 435 -9.81 0.64 1.92
N ASP A 436 -10.65 -0.33 1.54
CA ASP A 436 -11.81 -0.74 2.31
C ASP A 436 -12.79 0.40 2.59
N ASP A 437 -13.07 1.22 1.55
CA ASP A 437 -14.01 2.32 1.57
C ASP A 437 -13.72 3.44 2.61
N SER A 438 -12.47 3.60 3.01
CA SER A 438 -12.04 4.79 3.76
C SER A 438 -12.29 6.06 2.95
N GLN A 439 -12.66 7.12 3.63
CA GLN A 439 -12.84 8.44 3.01
C GLN A 439 -11.55 9.29 3.06
N THR A 440 -10.53 8.81 3.81
CA THR A 440 -9.18 9.38 3.81
C THR A 440 -8.21 8.35 3.25
N PRO A 441 -7.24 8.71 2.39
CA PRO A 441 -6.27 7.76 1.86
C PRO A 441 -5.43 7.14 2.98
N GLN A 442 -5.28 5.82 2.98
CA GLN A 442 -4.29 5.14 3.81
C GLN A 442 -2.87 5.39 3.31
N ALA A 443 -2.72 5.63 2.01
CA ALA A 443 -1.46 6.02 1.42
C ALA A 443 -1.61 7.36 0.69
N TYR A 444 -0.79 8.35 1.09
CA TYR A 444 -0.79 9.69 0.52
C TYR A 444 0.65 10.15 0.28
N GLY A 445 0.96 10.44 -0.99
CA GLY A 445 2.27 10.89 -1.44
C GLY A 445 2.34 12.38 -1.71
N THR A 446 3.48 12.82 -2.24
CA THR A 446 3.80 14.22 -2.60
C THR A 446 4.11 14.40 -4.08
N GLY A 447 4.12 13.32 -4.84
CA GLY A 447 4.40 13.35 -6.27
C GLY A 447 4.61 11.95 -6.84
N THR A 448 4.45 11.84 -8.14
CA THR A 448 4.55 10.58 -8.88
C THR A 448 6.01 10.14 -9.05
N GLU A 449 6.97 11.08 -9.08
CA GLU A 449 8.39 10.74 -9.15
C GLU A 449 8.88 10.06 -7.87
N GLU A 450 8.44 10.55 -6.72
CA GLU A 450 8.75 9.98 -5.41
C GLU A 450 8.22 8.55 -5.30
N TRP A 451 7.04 8.31 -5.84
CA TRP A 451 6.47 6.97 -5.94
C TRP A 451 7.37 6.07 -6.79
N GLY A 452 7.89 6.55 -7.91
CA GLY A 452 8.85 5.86 -8.77
C GLY A 452 10.26 5.72 -8.19
N GLY A 453 10.51 6.18 -6.96
CA GLY A 453 11.82 6.13 -6.30
C GLY A 453 12.79 7.21 -6.78
N GLY A 454 12.27 8.26 -7.38
CA GLY A 454 13.03 9.41 -7.82
C GLY A 454 13.02 10.57 -6.83
N GLY A 455 13.62 11.64 -7.26
CA GLY A 455 13.61 12.97 -6.74
C GLY A 455 14.35 13.86 -7.73
N ASP A 456 13.99 15.13 -7.81
CA ASP A 456 14.56 16.05 -8.79
C ASP A 456 14.44 15.49 -10.23
N TYR A 457 13.32 14.81 -10.52
CA TYR A 457 13.00 14.15 -11.81
C TYR A 457 14.12 13.17 -12.29
N TRP A 458 14.77 12.45 -11.36
CA TRP A 458 15.97 11.60 -11.60
C TRP A 458 17.13 12.36 -12.29
N GLY A 459 17.14 13.70 -12.23
CA GLY A 459 18.03 14.54 -13.06
C GLY A 459 17.82 14.31 -14.56
N GLY A 460 16.63 13.89 -14.99
CA GLY A 460 16.31 13.52 -16.37
C GLY A 460 17.01 12.26 -16.87
N ARG A 461 17.55 11.39 -16.01
CA ARG A 461 18.31 10.20 -16.37
C ARG A 461 17.55 8.92 -16.17
N ASN A 462 17.81 7.92 -17.02
CA ASN A 462 17.29 6.60 -16.85
C ASN A 462 18.00 5.89 -15.69
N MET A 463 17.23 5.16 -14.90
CA MET A 463 17.66 4.45 -13.70
C MET A 463 16.86 3.17 -13.53
N THR A 464 17.48 2.10 -13.02
CA THR A 464 16.77 0.87 -12.65
C THR A 464 17.35 0.27 -11.37
N LEU A 465 16.47 0.00 -10.40
CA LEU A 465 16.77 -0.60 -9.09
C LEU A 465 15.86 -1.81 -8.85
N PRO A 466 16.14 -2.65 -7.85
CA PRO A 466 15.31 -3.83 -7.57
C PRO A 466 13.81 -3.54 -7.39
N PHE A 467 13.44 -2.35 -6.88
CA PHE A 467 12.07 -2.03 -6.47
C PHE A 467 11.47 -0.82 -7.19
N ALA A 468 12.28 0.01 -7.81
CA ALA A 468 11.86 1.27 -8.44
C ALA A 468 12.77 1.67 -9.58
N GLY A 469 12.27 2.49 -10.51
CA GLY A 469 13.11 2.99 -11.58
C GLY A 469 12.37 3.85 -12.61
N HIS A 470 13.18 4.57 -13.38
CA HIS A 470 12.84 5.34 -14.57
C HIS A 470 13.61 4.74 -15.77
N PRO A 471 13.08 3.67 -16.40
CA PRO A 471 13.85 2.85 -17.34
C PRO A 471 14.07 3.50 -18.70
N CYS A 472 13.17 4.36 -19.16
CA CYS A 472 13.24 4.94 -20.49
C CYS A 472 12.67 6.36 -20.54
N GLY A 473 13.16 7.11 -21.53
CA GLY A 473 12.81 8.48 -21.83
C GLY A 473 14.04 9.34 -22.10
N ALA A 474 13.88 10.40 -22.90
CA ALA A 474 14.92 11.42 -23.08
C ALA A 474 14.83 12.44 -21.94
N PRO A 475 15.98 13.02 -21.47
CA PRO A 475 15.96 14.04 -20.43
C PRO A 475 15.13 15.27 -20.79
N LYS A 476 15.10 15.61 -22.06
CA LYS A 476 14.31 16.70 -22.65
C LYS A 476 14.10 16.48 -24.15
N LYS A 477 13.11 17.13 -24.71
CA LYS A 477 12.71 17.00 -26.13
C LYS A 477 13.87 17.26 -27.12
N SER A 478 14.78 18.15 -26.79
CA SER A 478 15.97 18.45 -27.65
C SER A 478 17.01 17.32 -27.66
N GLU A 479 16.93 16.35 -26.77
CA GLU A 479 17.86 15.21 -26.66
C GLU A 479 17.25 13.91 -27.18
N VAL A 480 16.05 13.95 -27.73
CA VAL A 480 15.37 12.80 -28.34
C VAL A 480 16.18 12.28 -29.52
N ARG A 481 16.48 10.96 -29.51
CA ARG A 481 17.27 10.29 -30.56
C ARG A 481 16.40 9.44 -31.49
N HIS A 482 15.18 9.11 -31.08
CA HIS A 482 14.23 8.30 -31.81
C HIS A 482 12.81 8.66 -31.38
N GLU A 483 11.78 8.47 -32.22
CA GLU A 483 10.38 8.76 -31.85
C GLU A 483 9.93 8.05 -30.55
N LYS A 484 10.43 6.82 -30.31
CA LYS A 484 10.17 6.07 -29.08
C LYS A 484 10.85 6.63 -27.83
N ASP A 485 11.79 7.56 -28.00
CA ASP A 485 12.49 8.24 -26.90
C ASP A 485 11.68 9.44 -26.36
N LEU A 486 10.58 9.79 -27.03
CA LEU A 486 9.65 10.81 -26.54
C LEU A 486 8.91 10.40 -25.26
N ILE A 487 8.83 9.11 -24.99
CA ILE A 487 8.11 8.53 -23.85
C ILE A 487 8.87 8.75 -22.53
N GLN A 488 8.13 8.93 -21.43
CA GLN A 488 8.65 8.90 -20.07
C GLN A 488 7.90 7.85 -19.27
N SER A 489 8.62 6.93 -18.64
CA SER A 489 7.98 5.87 -17.85
C SER A 489 8.75 5.54 -16.59
N ALA A 490 8.04 5.08 -15.56
CA ALA A 490 8.61 4.63 -14.31
C ALA A 490 7.92 3.36 -13.82
N TYR A 491 8.56 2.65 -12.88
CA TYR A 491 7.96 1.52 -12.19
C TYR A 491 8.24 1.58 -10.69
N ARG A 492 7.34 1.00 -9.92
CA ARG A 492 7.46 0.75 -8.49
C ARG A 492 6.91 -0.64 -8.19
N PHE A 493 7.76 -1.53 -7.69
CA PHE A 493 7.38 -2.87 -7.23
C PHE A 493 7.41 -2.90 -5.72
N LEU A 494 6.26 -3.17 -5.09
CA LEU A 494 6.15 -3.33 -3.65
C LEU A 494 6.42 -4.81 -3.30
N LEU A 495 7.37 -5.05 -2.45
CA LEU A 495 7.73 -6.39 -1.98
C LEU A 495 7.36 -6.55 -0.50
N ALA A 496 8.26 -6.13 0.39
CA ALA A 496 7.99 -6.12 1.82
C ALA A 496 6.95 -5.05 2.21
N ASP A 497 6.91 -3.97 1.46
CA ASP A 497 6.06 -2.80 1.64
C ASP A 497 4.70 -2.88 0.91
N MET A 498 4.26 -4.08 0.49
CA MET A 498 2.95 -4.27 -0.15
C MET A 498 1.79 -3.80 0.74
N MET A 499 0.68 -3.42 0.11
CA MET A 499 -0.47 -2.83 0.81
C MET A 499 -1.70 -3.76 0.76
N PRO A 500 -2.02 -4.50 1.84
CA PRO A 500 -3.17 -5.39 1.89
C PRO A 500 -4.48 -4.62 2.01
N PHE A 501 -5.54 -5.19 1.42
CA PHE A 501 -6.91 -4.70 1.52
C PHE A 501 -7.89 -5.87 1.70
N GLY A 502 -9.03 -5.60 2.35
CA GLY A 502 -9.98 -6.64 2.74
C GLY A 502 -11.27 -6.69 1.93
N GLN A 503 -11.65 -5.61 1.22
CA GLN A 503 -12.85 -5.62 0.36
C GLN A 503 -12.73 -4.75 -0.88
N ARG A 504 -11.87 -3.74 -0.88
CA ARG A 504 -11.67 -2.84 -2.01
C ARG A 504 -10.31 -2.16 -1.95
N ALA A 505 -9.67 -1.99 -3.11
CA ALA A 505 -8.55 -1.07 -3.30
C ALA A 505 -8.89 -0.07 -4.39
N GLN A 506 -8.59 1.21 -4.13
CA GLN A 506 -8.59 2.28 -5.12
C GLN A 506 -7.19 2.90 -5.15
N ILE A 507 -6.56 2.86 -6.31
CA ILE A 507 -5.23 3.43 -6.55
C ILE A 507 -5.41 4.60 -7.48
N LEU A 508 -5.26 5.80 -6.94
CA LEU A 508 -5.49 7.05 -7.64
C LEU A 508 -4.18 7.83 -7.76
N PHE A 509 -4.05 8.56 -8.86
CA PHE A 509 -2.94 9.50 -9.09
C PHE A 509 -3.45 10.80 -9.65
N GLU A 510 -2.95 11.91 -9.15
CA GLU A 510 -3.09 13.20 -9.82
C GLU A 510 -2.30 13.21 -11.14
N HIS A 511 -2.72 14.04 -12.07
CA HIS A 511 -2.01 14.30 -13.32
C HIS A 511 -1.44 15.72 -13.32
N GLY A 512 -0.16 15.81 -12.90
CA GLY A 512 0.48 17.08 -12.55
C GLY A 512 0.05 17.57 -11.16
N GLY A 513 0.70 18.59 -10.65
CA GLY A 513 0.58 19.03 -9.26
C GLY A 513 -0.81 19.46 -8.77
N GLU A 514 -1.74 19.72 -9.67
CA GLU A 514 -3.09 20.21 -9.36
C GLU A 514 -4.16 19.57 -10.24
N ASN A 515 -3.91 18.35 -10.71
CA ASN A 515 -4.81 17.64 -11.63
C ASN A 515 -5.15 18.42 -12.92
N LEU A 516 -4.18 19.13 -13.49
CA LEU A 516 -4.38 19.98 -14.67
C LEU A 516 -3.57 19.56 -15.91
N SER A 517 -2.69 18.59 -15.80
CA SER A 517 -1.91 18.11 -16.94
C SER A 517 -2.80 17.45 -17.98
N THR A 518 -2.58 17.77 -19.25
CA THR A 518 -3.24 17.13 -20.41
C THR A 518 -2.34 16.11 -21.11
N GLU A 519 -1.20 15.77 -20.51
CA GLU A 519 -0.31 14.72 -21.02
C GLU A 519 -1.03 13.37 -21.08
N HIS A 520 -0.62 12.53 -22.01
CA HIS A 520 -1.11 11.16 -22.12
C HIS A 520 -0.43 10.26 -21.09
N TYR A 521 -1.22 9.61 -20.23
CA TYR A 521 -0.76 8.63 -19.26
C TYR A 521 -1.25 7.23 -19.58
N GLU A 522 -0.43 6.23 -19.28
CA GLU A 522 -0.83 4.83 -19.28
C GLU A 522 -0.33 4.15 -18.02
N SER A 523 -1.06 3.17 -17.50
CA SER A 523 -0.62 2.44 -16.31
C SER A 523 -0.93 0.96 -16.36
N VAL A 524 -0.07 0.16 -15.72
CA VAL A 524 -0.34 -1.22 -15.31
C VAL A 524 -0.20 -1.30 -13.81
N THR A 525 -1.28 -1.69 -13.14
CA THR A 525 -1.31 -1.87 -11.67
C THR A 525 -1.26 -3.35 -11.35
N TYR A 526 -0.26 -3.76 -10.56
CA TYR A 526 -0.09 -5.16 -10.13
C TYR A 526 -0.73 -5.36 -8.77
N TRP A 527 -1.51 -6.43 -8.64
CA TRP A 527 -2.16 -6.75 -7.38
C TRP A 527 -2.50 -8.24 -7.29
N TYR A 528 -2.62 -8.70 -6.05
CA TYR A 528 -3.17 -10.02 -5.74
C TYR A 528 -4.61 -9.86 -5.29
N GLY A 529 -5.52 -10.71 -5.79
CA GLY A 529 -6.94 -10.64 -5.45
C GLY A 529 -7.60 -12.01 -5.34
N LEU A 530 -8.44 -12.15 -4.31
CA LEU A 530 -9.44 -13.21 -4.19
C LEU A 530 -10.82 -12.55 -4.28
N PRO A 531 -11.76 -13.05 -5.14
CA PRO A 531 -13.07 -12.40 -5.34
C PRO A 531 -14.05 -12.66 -4.19
N ALA A 532 -13.63 -12.28 -3.00
CA ALA A 532 -14.41 -12.34 -1.76
C ALA A 532 -13.81 -11.38 -0.73
N ALA A 533 -14.65 -10.77 0.11
CA ALA A 533 -14.16 -9.93 1.19
C ALA A 533 -13.50 -10.75 2.30
N SER A 534 -12.40 -10.23 2.85
CA SER A 534 -11.76 -10.68 4.09
C SER A 534 -11.91 -9.68 5.24
N LEU A 535 -12.49 -8.52 4.96
CA LEU A 535 -12.85 -7.49 5.93
C LEU A 535 -14.27 -7.04 5.62
N ILE A 536 -15.20 -7.21 6.56
CA ILE A 536 -16.61 -6.88 6.39
C ILE A 536 -17.07 -5.85 7.42
N LEU A 537 -17.84 -4.85 6.99
CA LEU A 537 -18.51 -3.91 7.90
C LEU A 537 -19.58 -4.67 8.69
N THR A 538 -19.46 -4.67 10.01
CA THR A 538 -20.38 -5.38 10.91
C THR A 538 -21.24 -4.45 11.77
N ASP A 539 -20.81 -3.20 11.96
CA ASP A 539 -21.56 -2.19 12.68
C ASP A 539 -21.16 -0.77 12.32
N SER A 540 -22.00 0.22 12.63
CA SER A 540 -21.73 1.64 12.46
C SER A 540 -22.45 2.48 13.49
N LEU A 541 -21.71 3.22 14.31
CA LEU A 541 -22.21 4.18 15.29
C LEU A 541 -21.99 5.61 14.77
N ASN A 542 -23.08 6.34 14.56
CA ASN A 542 -23.06 7.75 14.18
C ASN A 542 -23.27 8.62 15.42
N ILE A 543 -22.29 9.44 15.78
CA ILE A 543 -22.32 10.34 16.94
C ILE A 543 -23.13 11.59 16.60
N GLY A 544 -23.95 12.04 17.56
CA GLY A 544 -24.92 13.11 17.34
C GLY A 544 -26.26 12.64 16.77
N ASN A 545 -26.36 11.39 16.33
CA ASN A 545 -27.63 10.74 15.99
C ASN A 545 -28.15 9.97 17.22
N LEU A 546 -29.15 10.51 17.89
CA LEU A 546 -29.68 9.97 19.15
C LEU A 546 -30.17 8.51 19.03
N ALA A 547 -30.75 8.12 17.90
CA ALA A 547 -31.20 6.73 17.68
C ALA A 547 -30.00 5.78 17.56
N SER A 548 -28.94 6.20 16.87
CA SER A 548 -27.69 5.44 16.76
C SER A 548 -26.98 5.37 18.11
N GLU A 549 -26.82 6.49 18.83
CA GLU A 549 -26.23 6.53 20.16
C GLU A 549 -26.98 5.58 21.13
N LYS A 550 -28.32 5.64 21.14
CA LYS A 550 -29.16 4.75 21.97
C LYS A 550 -28.99 3.27 21.63
N SER A 551 -29.00 2.93 20.35
CA SER A 551 -28.91 1.51 19.92
C SER A 551 -27.54 0.90 20.26
N HIS A 552 -26.50 1.69 20.31
CA HIS A 552 -25.14 1.29 20.68
C HIS A 552 -24.82 1.53 22.18
N GLN A 553 -25.80 1.97 22.96
CA GLN A 553 -25.61 2.32 24.38
C GLN A 553 -24.45 3.31 24.56
N TYR A 554 -24.29 4.27 23.65
CA TYR A 554 -23.23 5.28 23.74
C TYR A 554 -23.40 6.11 25.01
N HIS A 555 -22.30 6.25 25.76
CA HIS A 555 -22.22 6.99 27.00
C HIS A 555 -20.90 7.72 27.10
N SER A 556 -20.95 9.03 27.15
CA SER A 556 -19.76 9.90 27.30
C SER A 556 -20.11 11.12 28.16
N PRO A 557 -20.05 10.99 29.49
CA PRO A 557 -20.55 12.02 30.42
C PRO A 557 -19.76 13.35 30.37
N GLY A 558 -18.53 13.30 29.88
CA GLY A 558 -17.68 14.50 29.70
C GLY A 558 -17.66 15.03 28.27
N ALA A 559 -18.54 14.54 27.39
CA ALA A 559 -18.57 15.01 26.00
C ALA A 559 -19.24 16.38 25.87
N SER A 560 -18.83 17.11 24.81
CA SER A 560 -19.51 18.33 24.39
C SER A 560 -20.94 18.07 23.97
N GLU A 561 -21.75 19.13 23.88
CA GLU A 561 -22.97 19.10 23.10
C GLU A 561 -22.66 18.71 21.65
N VAL A 562 -23.68 18.20 20.93
CA VAL A 562 -23.54 17.83 19.51
C VAL A 562 -23.11 19.06 18.71
N GLN A 563 -22.00 18.90 18.00
CA GLN A 563 -21.48 19.91 17.09
C GLN A 563 -21.89 19.58 15.65
N LYS A 564 -22.23 20.61 14.89
CA LYS A 564 -22.38 20.55 13.43
C LYS A 564 -21.15 21.18 12.82
N ILE A 565 -20.48 20.44 11.97
CA ILE A 565 -19.19 20.82 11.39
C ILE A 565 -19.33 20.80 9.87
N LEU A 566 -19.20 21.96 9.23
CA LEU A 566 -19.11 22.06 7.77
C LEU A 566 -17.63 22.04 7.38
N SER A 567 -17.19 20.99 6.70
CA SER A 567 -15.78 20.83 6.30
C SER A 567 -15.64 19.78 5.20
N ARG A 568 -14.40 19.37 4.92
CA ARG A 568 -14.00 18.37 3.90
C ARG A 568 -13.16 17.28 4.54
N TYR A 569 -13.06 16.14 3.84
CA TYR A 569 -12.04 15.14 4.14
C TYR A 569 -10.63 15.65 3.76
N GLU A 570 -9.63 15.14 4.46
CA GLU A 570 -8.23 15.49 4.31
C GLU A 570 -7.61 14.83 3.06
N TRP A 571 -8.00 15.26 1.88
CA TRP A 571 -7.37 14.88 0.60
C TRP A 571 -7.93 15.71 -0.57
N GLY A 572 -7.20 15.68 -1.71
CA GLY A 572 -7.59 16.39 -2.91
C GLY A 572 -7.45 17.92 -2.80
N ILE A 573 -7.60 18.63 -3.88
CA ILE A 573 -7.59 20.09 -3.92
C ILE A 573 -8.96 20.66 -3.62
N ASP A 574 -9.04 21.76 -2.88
CA ASP A 574 -10.29 22.43 -2.53
C ASP A 574 -10.65 23.58 -3.48
N SER A 575 -9.64 24.19 -4.12
CA SER A 575 -9.85 25.20 -5.16
C SER A 575 -8.63 25.27 -6.08
N PHE A 576 -8.87 25.53 -7.36
CA PHE A 576 -7.80 25.72 -8.32
C PHE A 576 -7.20 27.14 -8.23
N PRO A 577 -5.88 27.28 -8.37
CA PRO A 577 -5.25 28.58 -8.44
C PRO A 577 -5.71 29.37 -9.68
N LYS A 578 -5.76 30.69 -9.56
CA LYS A 578 -6.17 31.57 -10.65
C LYS A 578 -5.20 31.56 -11.84
N LYS A 579 -3.96 31.16 -11.64
CA LYS A 579 -2.93 31.00 -12.66
C LYS A 579 -2.00 29.86 -12.25
N HIS A 580 -1.90 28.88 -13.11
CA HIS A 580 -0.83 27.89 -13.01
C HIS A 580 0.34 28.37 -13.88
N SER A 581 1.51 28.61 -13.27
CA SER A 581 2.68 29.08 -13.99
C SER A 581 3.50 27.87 -14.47
N GLY A 582 3.41 27.57 -15.75
CA GLY A 582 4.54 26.95 -16.43
C GLY A 582 4.46 25.47 -16.81
N ALA A 583 3.39 24.73 -16.59
CA ALA A 583 3.29 23.40 -17.16
C ALA A 583 2.75 23.45 -18.59
N ALA A 584 3.54 22.99 -19.56
CA ALA A 584 3.02 22.73 -20.91
C ALA A 584 1.91 21.68 -20.82
N GLY A 585 0.80 21.91 -21.55
CA GLY A 585 -0.31 20.96 -21.57
C GLY A 585 -1.30 21.05 -20.42
N THR A 586 -1.44 22.19 -19.75
CA THR A 586 -2.47 22.39 -18.73
C THR A 586 -3.83 22.77 -19.34
N ALA A 587 -4.91 22.12 -18.85
CA ALA A 587 -6.26 22.50 -19.22
C ALA A 587 -6.64 23.87 -18.64
N SER A 588 -7.49 24.62 -19.34
CA SER A 588 -8.08 25.85 -18.79
C SER A 588 -9.12 25.47 -17.75
N TRP A 589 -8.96 25.95 -16.52
CA TRP A 589 -9.88 25.74 -15.41
C TRP A 589 -10.64 27.05 -15.07
N LYS A 590 -11.88 26.91 -14.64
CA LYS A 590 -12.66 28.07 -14.19
C LYS A 590 -12.21 28.50 -12.80
N PRO A 591 -11.67 29.72 -12.60
CA PRO A 591 -11.24 30.16 -11.27
C PRO A 591 -12.36 30.08 -10.24
N GLY A 592 -12.08 29.56 -9.06
CA GLY A 592 -13.01 29.47 -7.94
C GLY A 592 -13.98 28.28 -7.97
N ALA A 593 -13.84 27.34 -8.93
CA ALA A 593 -14.59 26.10 -8.88
C ALA A 593 -14.07 25.21 -7.74
N GLU A 594 -14.97 24.73 -6.89
CA GLU A 594 -14.66 23.81 -5.79
C GLU A 594 -14.73 22.37 -6.31
N VAL A 595 -13.63 21.62 -6.17
CA VAL A 595 -13.52 20.24 -6.68
C VAL A 595 -14.02 19.23 -5.66
N TYR A 596 -13.72 19.48 -4.39
CA TYR A 596 -14.12 18.64 -3.27
C TYR A 596 -14.95 19.46 -2.29
N PRO A 597 -16.28 19.59 -2.53
CA PRO A 597 -17.14 20.48 -1.77
C PRO A 597 -17.25 20.07 -0.30
N ALA A 598 -17.38 21.07 0.56
CA ALA A 598 -17.63 20.86 1.96
C ALA A 598 -19.00 20.20 2.18
N HIS A 599 -19.10 19.38 3.22
CA HIS A 599 -20.35 18.78 3.69
C HIS A 599 -20.45 18.87 5.21
N GLU A 600 -21.66 18.74 5.74
CA GLU A 600 -21.94 18.80 7.16
C GLU A 600 -21.82 17.39 7.78
N GLU A 601 -21.03 17.27 8.85
CA GLU A 601 -20.99 16.11 9.73
C GLU A 601 -21.42 16.53 11.14
N THR A 602 -21.96 15.59 11.91
CA THR A 602 -22.26 15.78 13.33
C THR A 602 -21.29 14.99 14.20
N GLY A 603 -21.02 15.47 15.37
CA GLY A 603 -20.15 14.78 16.31
C GLY A 603 -20.04 15.44 17.66
N ARG A 604 -19.17 14.86 18.50
CA ARG A 604 -18.82 15.36 19.83
C ARG A 604 -17.31 15.32 19.99
N TYR A 605 -16.81 16.02 21.00
CA TYR A 605 -15.45 15.84 21.50
C TYR A 605 -15.47 15.68 23.02
N THR A 606 -14.51 14.92 23.54
CA THR A 606 -14.40 14.65 24.98
C THR A 606 -12.94 14.70 25.44
N THR A 607 -12.75 15.09 26.69
CA THR A 607 -11.50 14.96 27.45
C THR A 607 -11.60 13.86 28.52
N GLY A 608 -12.64 13.05 28.47
CA GLY A 608 -12.95 11.99 29.43
C GLY A 608 -12.95 10.60 28.81
N VAL A 609 -14.06 9.90 29.03
CA VAL A 609 -14.25 8.51 28.59
C VAL A 609 -15.52 8.42 27.76
N SER A 610 -15.42 7.73 26.62
CA SER A 610 -16.56 7.30 25.83
C SER A 610 -16.69 5.78 25.87
N GLU A 611 -17.91 5.28 26.03
CA GLU A 611 -18.23 3.86 26.02
C GLU A 611 -19.39 3.57 25.07
N PHE A 612 -19.28 2.47 24.34
CA PHE A 612 -20.34 2.04 23.42
C PHE A 612 -20.26 0.52 23.17
N THR A 613 -21.33 -0.04 22.60
CA THR A 613 -21.41 -1.46 22.25
C THR A 613 -21.47 -1.61 20.74
N VAL A 614 -20.67 -2.54 20.21
CA VAL A 614 -20.62 -2.80 18.76
C VAL A 614 -20.70 -4.29 18.44
N LYS A 615 -21.24 -4.60 17.27
CA LYS A 615 -21.42 -5.96 16.76
C LYS A 615 -20.20 -6.42 15.98
N LEU A 616 -19.89 -7.71 16.09
CA LEU A 616 -18.84 -8.40 15.36
C LEU A 616 -19.40 -9.63 14.66
N ASP A 617 -18.73 -10.10 13.61
CA ASP A 617 -18.97 -11.44 13.08
C ASP A 617 -18.39 -12.47 14.08
N PRO A 618 -19.15 -13.46 14.56
CA PRO A 618 -18.64 -14.45 15.52
C PRO A 618 -17.47 -15.29 14.98
N SER A 619 -17.31 -15.37 13.64
CA SER A 619 -16.19 -16.07 12.99
C SER A 619 -14.95 -15.19 12.79
N ASN A 620 -14.95 -13.98 13.36
CA ASN A 620 -13.88 -12.99 13.15
C ASN A 620 -12.50 -13.50 13.56
N GLN A 621 -11.49 -12.97 12.90
CA GLN A 621 -10.07 -13.18 13.16
C GLN A 621 -9.39 -11.85 13.57
N GLY A 622 -10.08 -11.07 14.41
CA GLY A 622 -9.73 -9.71 14.81
C GLY A 622 -10.72 -8.70 14.22
N ALA A 623 -10.65 -7.47 14.68
CA ALA A 623 -11.50 -6.39 14.22
C ALA A 623 -10.69 -5.12 13.92
N LEU A 624 -11.29 -4.27 13.08
CA LEU A 624 -10.79 -2.93 12.79
C LEU A 624 -11.86 -1.93 13.20
N LEU A 625 -11.51 -1.00 14.08
CA LEU A 625 -12.30 0.21 14.31
C LEU A 625 -11.79 1.30 13.37
N ARG A 626 -12.68 1.92 12.61
CA ARG A 626 -12.41 3.14 11.85
C ARG A 626 -13.24 4.26 12.44
N ARG A 627 -12.59 5.34 12.84
CA ARG A 627 -13.22 6.54 13.35
C ARG A 627 -13.13 7.64 12.32
N THR A 628 -14.25 8.31 12.02
CA THR A 628 -14.21 9.63 11.41
C THR A 628 -14.07 10.66 12.52
N SER A 629 -13.05 11.49 12.43
CA SER A 629 -12.67 12.47 13.45
C SER A 629 -12.64 13.90 12.92
N ASP A 630 -12.75 14.89 13.79
CA ASP A 630 -12.38 16.27 13.54
C ASP A 630 -10.88 16.45 13.74
N TYR A 631 -10.13 16.52 12.66
CA TYR A 631 -8.67 16.62 12.68
C TYR A 631 -8.16 18.00 13.09
N SER A 632 -9.04 18.95 13.42
CA SER A 632 -8.63 20.24 14.01
C SER A 632 -8.17 20.12 15.46
N PHE A 633 -8.47 19.00 16.14
CA PHE A 633 -7.91 18.68 17.46
C PHE A 633 -6.57 17.97 17.28
N PRO A 634 -5.47 18.52 17.82
CA PRO A 634 -4.13 17.98 17.57
C PRO A 634 -3.83 16.74 18.39
N ASN A 635 -2.99 15.85 17.85
CA ASN A 635 -2.38 14.69 18.51
C ASN A 635 -3.37 13.88 19.36
N GLN A 636 -4.53 13.56 18.79
CA GLN A 636 -5.59 12.86 19.51
C GLN A 636 -5.11 11.50 19.99
N THR A 637 -5.05 11.33 21.30
CA THR A 637 -4.57 10.10 21.93
C THR A 637 -5.63 9.54 22.88
N ALA A 638 -5.88 8.24 22.78
CA ALA A 638 -6.76 7.54 23.71
C ALA A 638 -6.27 6.12 24.01
N GLU A 639 -6.55 5.66 25.21
CA GLU A 639 -6.44 4.23 25.57
C GLU A 639 -7.73 3.50 25.22
N VAL A 640 -7.60 2.36 24.56
CA VAL A 640 -8.73 1.52 24.16
C VAL A 640 -8.80 0.27 25.01
N PHE A 641 -10.00 0.00 25.50
CA PHE A 641 -10.33 -1.24 26.23
C PHE A 641 -11.55 -1.88 25.59
N ILE A 642 -11.65 -3.19 25.69
CA ILE A 642 -12.85 -3.92 25.30
C ILE A 642 -13.31 -4.89 26.41
N SER A 643 -14.58 -5.24 26.35
CA SER A 643 -15.17 -6.29 27.16
C SER A 643 -16.18 -7.10 26.35
N ASP A 644 -16.44 -8.33 26.73
CA ASP A 644 -17.41 -9.18 26.06
C ASP A 644 -18.84 -8.69 26.31
N ALA A 645 -19.56 -8.39 25.23
CA ALA A 645 -20.97 -8.00 25.22
C ALA A 645 -21.90 -9.08 24.65
N SER A 646 -21.37 -10.26 24.31
CA SER A 646 -22.15 -11.37 23.77
C SER A 646 -23.17 -11.86 24.81
N GLY A 647 -24.43 -12.08 24.39
CA GLY A 647 -25.50 -12.51 25.28
C GLY A 647 -26.06 -11.44 26.21
N SER A 648 -26.00 -10.16 25.81
CA SER A 648 -26.60 -9.02 26.54
C SER A 648 -26.00 -8.79 27.95
N LYS A 649 -24.71 -9.06 28.13
CA LYS A 649 -24.01 -8.75 29.39
C LYS A 649 -24.01 -7.27 29.67
N SER A 650 -24.28 -6.86 30.93
CA SER A 650 -24.23 -5.46 31.36
C SER A 650 -22.80 -4.93 31.42
N ARG A 651 -22.61 -3.66 31.04
CA ARG A 651 -21.34 -2.94 31.19
C ARG A 651 -20.94 -2.69 32.64
N ASP A 652 -21.88 -2.59 33.56
CA ASP A 652 -21.60 -2.24 34.96
C ASP A 652 -20.70 -3.26 35.66
N ASN A 653 -20.74 -4.53 35.22
CA ASN A 653 -19.90 -5.61 35.72
C ASN A 653 -18.88 -6.08 34.67
N ALA A 654 -18.56 -5.26 33.67
CA ALA A 654 -17.69 -5.64 32.58
C ALA A 654 -16.22 -5.79 33.04
N LYS A 655 -15.60 -6.91 32.72
CA LYS A 655 -14.16 -7.08 32.85
C LYS A 655 -13.48 -6.45 31.63
N TRP A 656 -12.91 -5.29 31.81
CA TRP A 656 -12.22 -4.57 30.75
C TRP A 656 -10.82 -5.12 30.51
N GLU A 657 -10.51 -5.38 29.25
CA GLU A 657 -9.20 -5.81 28.76
C GLU A 657 -8.60 -4.66 27.94
N ARG A 658 -7.37 -4.24 28.31
CA ARG A 658 -6.67 -3.18 27.58
C ARG A 658 -6.20 -3.69 26.24
N VAL A 659 -6.54 -2.98 25.15
CA VAL A 659 -6.10 -3.30 23.78
C VAL A 659 -4.81 -2.56 23.44
N GLY A 660 -4.78 -1.23 23.63
CA GLY A 660 -3.62 -0.42 23.29
C GLY A 660 -3.91 1.08 23.29
N ILE A 661 -3.02 1.81 22.63
CA ILE A 661 -3.14 3.26 22.41
C ILE A 661 -3.60 3.51 20.98
N TRP A 662 -4.70 4.24 20.82
CA TRP A 662 -5.15 4.79 19.55
C TRP A 662 -4.62 6.22 19.45
N TYR A 663 -3.85 6.49 18.41
CA TYR A 663 -3.15 7.77 18.26
C TYR A 663 -3.29 8.30 16.83
N LEU A 664 -3.73 9.54 16.72
CA LEU A 664 -3.78 10.31 15.48
C LEU A 664 -2.85 11.50 15.61
N ALA A 665 -1.69 11.41 14.97
CA ALA A 665 -0.68 12.47 15.03
C ALA A 665 -1.04 13.70 14.20
N GLY A 666 -0.58 14.87 14.62
CA GLY A 666 -0.78 16.13 13.94
C GLY A 666 -2.21 16.65 14.02
N SER A 667 -2.53 17.56 13.12
CA SER A 667 -3.85 18.16 12.96
C SER A 667 -4.02 18.64 11.51
N ASN A 668 -5.13 19.32 11.18
CA ASN A 668 -5.27 20.06 9.93
C ASN A 668 -4.35 21.31 9.87
N THR A 669 -3.50 21.50 10.86
CA THR A 669 -2.45 22.52 10.89
C THR A 669 -1.10 21.82 10.74
N CYS A 670 -0.21 22.39 9.95
CA CYS A 670 1.14 21.90 9.74
C CYS A 670 2.17 23.03 9.85
N VAL A 671 3.42 22.65 10.02
CA VAL A 671 4.55 23.54 9.87
C VAL A 671 5.04 23.44 8.44
N TYR A 672 5.22 24.57 7.79
CA TYR A 672 5.66 24.65 6.41
C TYR A 672 6.82 25.65 6.25
N SER A 673 7.76 25.29 5.41
CA SER A 673 8.84 26.19 4.95
C SER A 673 9.04 26.00 3.45
N ASN A 674 9.06 27.09 2.69
CA ASN A 674 9.41 27.04 1.28
C ASN A 674 10.95 26.90 1.10
N PRO A 675 11.43 26.54 -0.12
CA PRO A 675 12.86 26.37 -0.36
C PRO A 675 13.74 27.56 0.02
N GLY A 676 13.22 28.78 -0.10
CA GLY A 676 13.95 29.98 0.31
C GLY A 676 14.05 30.18 1.83
N GLY A 677 13.33 29.38 2.62
CA GLY A 677 13.33 29.39 4.08
C GLY A 677 13.92 28.15 4.73
N GLU A 678 14.46 27.27 3.94
CA GLU A 678 14.91 25.92 4.32
C GLU A 678 15.85 25.87 5.54
N LEU A 679 16.77 26.82 5.65
CA LEU A 679 17.71 26.92 6.78
C LEU A 679 17.40 28.13 7.72
N ASP A 680 16.33 28.87 7.48
CA ASP A 680 15.97 30.04 8.28
C ASP A 680 14.67 29.80 9.02
N PRO A 681 14.71 29.45 10.33
CA PRO A 681 13.51 29.17 11.12
C PRO A 681 12.54 30.35 11.20
N ARG A 682 12.99 31.59 10.92
CA ARG A 682 12.11 32.77 10.87
C ARG A 682 11.20 32.80 9.67
N LYS A 683 11.45 31.95 8.65
CA LYS A 683 10.61 31.78 7.45
C LYS A 683 9.65 30.61 7.58
N LEU A 684 9.66 29.93 8.69
CA LEU A 684 8.73 28.87 9.01
C LEU A 684 7.32 29.44 9.15
N VAL A 685 6.36 28.79 8.51
CA VAL A 685 4.96 29.21 8.52
C VAL A 685 4.10 28.10 9.10
N VAL A 686 3.20 28.47 10.01
CA VAL A 686 2.15 27.56 10.47
C VAL A 686 0.93 27.73 9.59
N GLN A 687 0.55 26.67 8.89
CA GLN A 687 -0.58 26.67 7.95
C GLN A 687 -1.72 25.81 8.47
N THR A 688 -2.95 26.32 8.42
CA THR A 688 -4.16 25.58 8.78
C THR A 688 -4.99 25.34 7.52
N SER A 689 -5.32 24.07 7.26
CA SER A 689 -6.24 23.67 6.21
C SER A 689 -7.69 23.82 6.64
N ASN A 690 -8.59 24.06 5.68
CA ASN A 690 -10.04 24.00 5.90
C ASN A 690 -10.59 22.54 5.89
N ARG A 691 -9.72 21.53 5.81
CA ARG A 691 -10.04 20.10 5.78
C ARG A 691 -9.93 19.52 7.19
N ARG A 692 -11.06 19.21 7.79
CA ARG A 692 -11.13 18.76 9.19
C ARG A 692 -11.54 17.30 9.33
N PHE A 693 -12.12 16.67 8.30
CA PHE A 693 -12.54 15.28 8.42
C PHE A 693 -11.41 14.32 8.07
N ARG A 694 -11.19 13.36 8.95
CA ARG A 694 -10.21 12.30 8.75
C ARG A 694 -10.70 10.98 9.29
N ASP A 695 -10.57 9.94 8.46
CA ASP A 695 -10.70 8.56 8.93
C ASP A 695 -9.35 8.10 9.50
N ASP A 696 -9.38 7.57 10.71
CA ASP A 696 -8.26 6.88 11.32
C ASP A 696 -8.66 5.50 11.83
N GLU A 697 -7.70 4.61 12.03
CA GLU A 697 -7.98 3.19 12.23
C GLU A 697 -7.24 2.63 13.45
N PHE A 698 -7.88 1.64 14.10
CA PHE A 698 -7.33 0.94 15.24
C PHE A 698 -7.61 -0.56 15.15
N LEU A 699 -6.55 -1.37 15.27
CA LEU A 699 -6.63 -2.83 15.19
C LEU A 699 -6.93 -3.44 16.56
N ILE A 700 -7.95 -4.31 16.61
CA ILE A 700 -8.25 -5.14 17.79
C ILE A 700 -7.84 -6.58 17.46
N PRO A 701 -6.95 -7.18 18.27
CA PRO A 701 -6.43 -8.52 17.99
C PRO A 701 -7.48 -9.62 18.12
N ALA A 702 -7.30 -10.69 17.35
CA ALA A 702 -8.21 -11.84 17.34
C ALA A 702 -8.38 -12.49 18.73
N GLU A 703 -7.33 -12.44 19.56
CA GLU A 703 -7.34 -12.98 20.91
C GLU A 703 -8.44 -12.39 21.79
N LEU A 704 -8.80 -11.14 21.50
CA LEU A 704 -9.78 -10.39 22.25
C LEU A 704 -11.17 -10.37 21.63
N THR A 705 -11.33 -10.88 20.40
CA THR A 705 -12.62 -10.76 19.65
C THR A 705 -13.16 -12.08 19.13
N LYS A 706 -12.31 -13.08 18.95
CA LYS A 706 -12.69 -14.37 18.37
C LYS A 706 -13.82 -15.05 19.13
N GLY A 707 -14.88 -15.45 18.42
CA GLY A 707 -16.06 -16.09 18.98
C GLY A 707 -17.06 -15.13 19.61
N ARG A 708 -16.75 -13.83 19.69
CA ARG A 708 -17.65 -12.81 20.22
C ARG A 708 -18.52 -12.24 19.08
N SER A 709 -19.82 -12.13 19.33
CA SER A 709 -20.78 -11.50 18.41
C SER A 709 -20.93 -9.99 18.66
N ALA A 710 -20.48 -9.50 19.82
CA ALA A 710 -20.46 -8.10 20.19
C ALA A 710 -19.40 -7.86 21.27
N VAL A 711 -18.93 -6.62 21.34
CA VAL A 711 -18.03 -6.13 22.39
C VAL A 711 -18.46 -4.77 22.88
N HIS A 712 -18.28 -4.51 24.19
CA HIS A 712 -18.25 -3.15 24.70
C HIS A 712 -16.86 -2.56 24.41
N VAL A 713 -16.83 -1.33 23.95
CA VAL A 713 -15.61 -0.55 23.70
C VAL A 713 -15.58 0.61 24.68
N ARG A 714 -14.43 0.84 25.29
CA ARG A 714 -14.14 2.02 26.10
C ARG A 714 -12.94 2.75 25.50
N VAL A 715 -13.12 4.02 25.22
CA VAL A 715 -12.07 4.92 24.74
C VAL A 715 -11.83 5.96 25.82
N ARG A 716 -10.63 5.99 26.42
CA ARG A 716 -10.24 6.91 27.46
C ARG A 716 -9.21 7.90 26.91
N PHE A 717 -9.58 9.16 26.80
CA PHE A 717 -8.70 10.22 26.33
C PHE A 717 -7.45 10.34 27.20
N ILE A 718 -6.32 10.61 26.54
CA ILE A 718 -5.03 10.93 27.16
C ILE A 718 -4.63 12.32 26.66
N PRO A 719 -4.51 13.33 27.56
CA PRO A 719 -4.12 14.68 27.15
C PRO A 719 -2.69 14.68 26.59
N ASP A 720 -2.50 15.40 25.48
CA ASP A 720 -1.18 15.76 24.98
C ASP A 720 -0.82 17.14 25.50
N THR A 721 0.35 17.25 26.10
CA THR A 721 0.91 18.50 26.65
C THR A 721 2.13 18.99 25.87
N GLN A 722 2.47 18.32 24.75
CA GLN A 722 3.60 18.71 23.92
C GLN A 722 3.31 20.03 23.22
N GLU A 723 4.24 20.98 23.29
CA GLU A 723 4.22 22.17 22.44
C GLU A 723 4.54 21.74 21.00
N LEU A 724 3.61 21.96 20.08
CA LEU A 724 3.73 21.46 18.71
C LEU A 724 4.20 22.51 17.71
N TYR A 725 4.02 23.79 18.03
CA TYR A 725 4.43 24.90 17.18
C TYR A 725 5.08 25.98 18.06
N PRO A 726 6.37 25.87 18.40
CA PRO A 726 7.03 26.80 19.29
C PRO A 726 6.83 28.26 18.89
N GLY A 727 6.32 29.08 19.80
CA GLY A 727 6.01 30.48 19.52
C GLY A 727 4.70 30.77 18.81
N TYR A 728 3.91 29.75 18.45
CA TYR A 728 2.58 29.90 17.83
C TYR A 728 1.49 29.34 18.75
N PRO A 729 0.39 30.09 19.01
CA PRO A 729 -0.72 29.57 19.78
C PRO A 729 -1.41 28.42 19.00
N PHE A 730 -1.76 27.35 19.70
CA PHE A 730 -2.55 26.28 19.13
C PHE A 730 -3.93 26.76 18.73
N PRO A 731 -4.45 26.30 17.56
CA PRO A 731 -5.82 26.63 17.18
C PRO A 731 -6.86 25.96 18.10
N ARG A 732 -6.53 24.80 18.72
CA ARG A 732 -7.39 24.08 19.67
C ARG A 732 -6.57 23.32 20.71
N GLN A 733 -7.19 23.11 21.88
CA GLN A 733 -6.65 22.17 22.87
C GLN A 733 -6.86 20.72 22.39
N SER A 734 -6.00 19.81 22.85
CA SER A 734 -6.14 18.39 22.57
C SER A 734 -7.45 17.85 23.17
N ALA A 735 -8.19 17.09 22.39
CA ALA A 735 -9.40 16.37 22.81
C ALA A 735 -9.59 15.15 21.89
N TRP A 736 -10.39 14.20 22.32
CA TRP A 736 -10.83 13.08 21.49
C TRP A 736 -12.12 13.47 20.76
N SER A 737 -12.07 13.58 19.44
CA SER A 737 -13.25 13.91 18.62
C SER A 737 -13.86 12.65 18.02
N GLU A 738 -15.19 12.61 17.94
CA GLU A 738 -15.97 11.46 17.54
C GLU A 738 -17.12 11.90 16.63
N LEU A 739 -17.07 11.54 15.35
CA LEU A 739 -18.15 11.79 14.41
C LEU A 739 -18.85 10.46 14.08
N ARG A 740 -18.07 9.44 13.75
CA ARG A 740 -18.57 8.12 13.42
C ARG A 740 -17.55 7.05 13.78
N TYR A 741 -18.05 5.88 14.20
CA TYR A 741 -17.28 4.65 14.31
C TYR A 741 -17.84 3.62 13.34
N GLN A 742 -17.01 3.08 12.47
CA GLN A 742 -17.29 1.91 11.64
C GLN A 742 -16.49 0.73 12.17
N VAL A 743 -17.16 -0.41 12.30
CA VAL A 743 -16.57 -1.62 12.88
C VAL A 743 -16.50 -2.69 11.82
N TYR A 744 -15.32 -3.16 11.56
CA TYR A 744 -15.09 -4.22 10.58
C TYR A 744 -14.58 -5.48 11.28
N SER A 745 -15.05 -6.62 10.84
CA SER A 745 -14.54 -7.94 11.27
C SER A 745 -13.64 -8.52 10.18
N TYR A 746 -12.41 -8.90 10.53
CA TYR A 746 -11.58 -9.75 9.67
C TYR A 746 -12.18 -11.16 9.63
N ILE A 747 -12.37 -11.71 8.45
CA ILE A 747 -12.89 -13.06 8.23
C ILE A 747 -12.04 -13.81 7.23
N VAL A 748 -12.03 -15.14 7.31
CA VAL A 748 -11.49 -15.95 6.21
C VAL A 748 -12.40 -15.79 5.00
N PRO A 749 -11.89 -15.38 3.82
CA PRO A 749 -12.71 -15.16 2.65
C PRO A 749 -13.51 -16.40 2.26
N ARG A 750 -14.78 -16.23 1.92
CA ARG A 750 -15.68 -17.30 1.49
C ARG A 750 -15.93 -17.17 -0.01
N PHE A 751 -15.19 -17.87 -0.81
CA PHE A 751 -15.35 -17.90 -2.25
C PHE A 751 -15.94 -19.24 -2.68
N LYS A 752 -17.09 -19.20 -3.40
CA LYS A 752 -17.83 -20.41 -3.80
C LYS A 752 -17.34 -21.02 -5.12
N GLY A 753 -16.40 -20.42 -5.81
CA GLY A 753 -15.93 -20.82 -7.15
C GLY A 753 -14.72 -21.75 -7.18
N LEU A 754 -14.13 -22.09 -6.03
CA LEU A 754 -12.93 -22.93 -5.93
C LEU A 754 -13.28 -24.41 -5.72
#